data_6f371c7ee826e9089d98430107de0008
#
_entry.id   6f371c7ee826e9089d98430107de0008
#
_cell.length_a   1.000
_cell.length_b   1.000
_cell.length_c   1.000
_cell.angle_alpha   90.00
_cell.angle_beta   90.00
_cell.angle_gamma   90.00
#
_symmetry.space_group_name_H-M   'P 1'
#
loop_
_entity.id
_entity.type
_entity.pdbx_description
1 polymer ?
#
loop_
_entity_poly.entity_id
_entity_poly.type
_entity_poly.pdbx_seq_one_letter_code
_entity_poly.pdbx_strand_id
1 'polypeptide(L)'
;MPDITDKITQKYDASQIQVLEGLEAVRKRPGMYIGSTSSSGLHHLVYEIVDNSIDEALAGYCSHIELTIEPGDIICVSDNGRGIPVDVQPQTGKSALEVVFTVLHAGGKFGGGGYKVSGGLHGVGASVVNALSEWLEVNVHKNGKIYQMKFSRGETTQTMTVVGETDHTGTTVRFKPDPVMFEDTVYDYETLHVRMREQAFLNAGLRITITDLRGEEPVSESMCYEGGIREFVDFINRNKTALHPEAIYMSGERSDSMCEIALQYNDGYNEVIVSFANNIHTPEGGMHETGFKAALTRALNSYGKKSGILKEGDSISGEDSREGLTAVISVKLTNPQFEGQTKAKLGNSEMRALVDSVVFDRLSQFLEENPAVGRTIIEKALTASRAREAARRARENIRRKNGLEGFNMPDKLRDCNDRDPSLTELYIVEGDSAGGSATQGRDSRFQAILPLWGKMLNVEKARADKVYGNDKLTPVITALGAGLGEEFDINKLRYHKVIIMADADVDGSHIRTLLLTFFFRFMRPLIDGGYVYSAIPPLYKLNRGKTSRVAFSDEERDRISAEMRGDNPNAKIDINRFKGLGEMDPHELWETTMNPETRTLKQITLEDAVHADEIFTVLMGEKVEPRKAFIEQNAKYAVNIDI
;
A
#
# COMPACT_ATOMS: atom_id res chain seq x y z
N MET A 1 24.82 12.12 -23.02
CA MET A 1 23.42 12.57 -23.07
C MET A 1 23.45 14.09 -23.09
N PRO A 2 22.57 14.80 -23.81
CA PRO A 2 22.50 16.26 -23.68
C PRO A 2 22.15 16.58 -22.22
N ASP A 3 22.83 17.56 -21.66
CA ASP A 3 22.63 18.02 -20.29
C ASP A 3 21.19 18.53 -20.15
N ILE A 4 20.41 17.96 -19.21
CA ILE A 4 19.00 18.32 -18.98
C ILE A 4 18.87 19.80 -18.58
N THR A 5 20.00 20.43 -18.18
CA THR A 5 20.08 21.84 -17.77
C THR A 5 20.40 22.80 -18.91
N ASP A 6 20.68 22.31 -20.12
CA ASP A 6 20.93 23.15 -21.27
C ASP A 6 19.71 24.00 -21.65
N LYS A 7 19.88 25.31 -21.75
CA LYS A 7 18.81 26.22 -22.18
C LYS A 7 18.32 25.84 -23.56
N ILE A 8 17.02 25.53 -23.65
CA ILE A 8 16.34 25.29 -24.92
C ILE A 8 16.47 26.54 -25.77
N THR A 9 17.22 26.44 -26.88
CA THR A 9 17.45 27.56 -27.81
C THR A 9 16.33 27.74 -28.84
N GLN A 10 15.36 26.84 -28.86
CA GLN A 10 14.19 26.94 -29.73
C GLN A 10 13.26 28.07 -29.26
N LYS A 11 12.74 28.83 -30.25
CA LYS A 11 11.84 29.96 -29.98
C LYS A 11 10.51 29.39 -29.44
N TYR A 12 10.15 29.78 -28.24
CA TYR A 12 8.87 29.40 -27.62
C TYR A 12 7.75 30.28 -28.20
N ASP A 13 6.95 29.74 -29.09
CA ASP A 13 5.80 30.41 -29.70
C ASP A 13 4.56 29.51 -29.71
N ALA A 14 3.47 30.00 -30.27
CA ALA A 14 2.18 29.29 -30.28
C ALA A 14 2.23 27.91 -30.96
N SER A 15 3.19 27.65 -31.86
CA SER A 15 3.36 26.35 -32.52
C SER A 15 3.88 25.25 -31.58
N GLN A 16 4.47 25.65 -30.42
CA GLN A 16 4.95 24.73 -29.39
C GLN A 16 3.83 24.26 -28.44
N ILE A 17 2.66 24.92 -28.51
CA ILE A 17 1.49 24.55 -27.68
C ILE A 17 0.74 23.44 -28.42
N GLN A 18 0.84 22.20 -27.92
CA GLN A 18 0.10 21.06 -28.43
C GLN A 18 -1.25 20.95 -27.73
N VAL A 19 -2.33 20.93 -28.49
CA VAL A 19 -3.66 20.58 -28.00
C VAL A 19 -3.88 19.10 -28.22
N LEU A 20 -4.08 18.35 -27.14
CA LEU A 20 -4.39 16.92 -27.21
C LEU A 20 -5.91 16.75 -27.14
N GLU A 21 -6.47 16.05 -28.09
CA GLU A 21 -7.92 15.77 -28.13
C GLU A 21 -8.21 14.32 -27.74
N GLY A 22 -9.33 14.10 -27.06
CA GLY A 22 -9.85 12.78 -26.74
C GLY A 22 -8.89 11.92 -25.91
N LEU A 23 -8.78 10.64 -26.24
CA LEU A 23 -8.01 9.65 -25.50
C LEU A 23 -6.50 9.69 -25.79
N GLU A 24 -6.04 10.46 -26.76
CA GLU A 24 -4.62 10.68 -27.01
C GLU A 24 -3.91 11.32 -25.79
N ALA A 25 -4.60 12.20 -25.08
CA ALA A 25 -4.10 12.83 -23.87
C ALA A 25 -3.78 11.79 -22.79
N VAL A 26 -4.61 10.74 -22.64
CA VAL A 26 -4.43 9.65 -21.70
C VAL A 26 -3.16 8.86 -22.03
N ARG A 27 -2.99 8.50 -23.31
CA ARG A 27 -1.82 7.74 -23.77
C ARG A 27 -0.50 8.52 -23.66
N LYS A 28 -0.53 9.84 -23.85
CA LYS A 28 0.68 10.70 -23.70
C LYS A 28 1.04 10.95 -22.23
N ARG A 29 0.08 10.96 -21.32
CA ARG A 29 0.28 11.27 -19.89
C ARG A 29 -0.51 10.31 -18.99
N PRO A 30 -0.26 8.99 -19.07
CA PRO A 30 -1.05 8.00 -18.31
C PRO A 30 -1.00 8.23 -16.80
N GLY A 31 0.15 8.66 -16.25
CA GLY A 31 0.32 8.95 -14.83
C GLY A 31 -0.66 9.99 -14.27
N MET A 32 -1.21 10.89 -15.11
CA MET A 32 -2.25 11.84 -14.67
C MET A 32 -3.58 11.16 -14.35
N TYR A 33 -3.85 9.97 -14.91
CA TYR A 33 -5.12 9.25 -14.80
C TYR A 33 -5.04 8.01 -13.92
N ILE A 34 -3.92 7.30 -13.93
CA ILE A 34 -3.71 6.04 -13.19
C ILE A 34 -2.57 6.11 -12.18
N GLY A 35 -1.99 7.31 -11.95
CA GLY A 35 -0.92 7.55 -10.98
C GLY A 35 0.47 7.14 -11.48
N SER A 36 0.64 5.96 -12.04
CA SER A 36 1.92 5.45 -12.58
C SER A 36 1.69 4.49 -13.74
N THR A 37 2.77 4.08 -14.41
CA THR A 37 2.78 2.99 -15.41
C THR A 37 3.44 1.71 -14.89
N SER A 38 3.73 1.67 -13.59
CA SER A 38 4.22 0.49 -12.88
C SER A 38 3.08 -0.51 -12.58
N SER A 39 3.38 -1.58 -11.85
CA SER A 39 2.39 -2.57 -11.38
C SER A 39 1.17 -1.93 -10.72
N SER A 40 1.34 -0.89 -9.89
CA SER A 40 0.23 -0.18 -9.24
C SER A 40 -0.74 0.44 -10.26
N GLY A 41 -0.25 1.12 -11.29
CA GLY A 41 -1.09 1.67 -12.36
C GLY A 41 -1.75 0.60 -13.22
N LEU A 42 -1.08 -0.55 -13.42
CA LEU A 42 -1.67 -1.69 -14.10
C LEU A 42 -2.90 -2.23 -13.37
N HIS A 43 -2.78 -2.47 -12.06
CA HIS A 43 -3.91 -2.94 -11.22
C HIS A 43 -5.04 -1.90 -11.14
N HIS A 44 -4.71 -0.60 -11.23
CA HIS A 44 -5.71 0.46 -11.24
C HIS A 44 -6.69 0.35 -12.40
N LEU A 45 -6.28 -0.18 -13.56
CA LEU A 45 -7.22 -0.45 -14.67
C LEU A 45 -8.35 -1.41 -14.26
N VAL A 46 -8.02 -2.43 -13.48
CA VAL A 46 -9.00 -3.39 -12.95
C VAL A 46 -9.95 -2.70 -11.98
N TYR A 47 -9.39 -1.88 -11.08
CA TYR A 47 -10.19 -1.17 -10.08
C TYR A 47 -11.22 -0.24 -10.73
N GLU A 48 -10.86 0.49 -11.79
CA GLU A 48 -11.79 1.39 -12.50
C GLU A 48 -12.98 0.64 -13.12
N ILE A 49 -12.79 -0.59 -13.61
CA ILE A 49 -13.91 -1.39 -14.14
C ILE A 49 -14.74 -2.00 -13.02
N VAL A 50 -14.10 -2.56 -11.98
CA VAL A 50 -14.78 -3.14 -10.82
C VAL A 50 -15.59 -2.07 -10.08
N ASP A 51 -15.05 -0.88 -9.89
CA ASP A 51 -15.74 0.24 -9.23
C ASP A 51 -17.03 0.64 -9.96
N ASN A 52 -17.12 0.45 -11.28
CA ASN A 52 -18.38 0.66 -12.01
C ASN A 52 -19.44 -0.40 -11.64
N SER A 53 -19.03 -1.65 -11.45
CA SER A 53 -19.91 -2.74 -11.00
C SER A 53 -20.30 -2.55 -9.52
N ILE A 54 -19.39 -2.06 -8.68
CA ILE A 54 -19.68 -1.66 -7.28
C ILE A 54 -20.70 -0.51 -7.24
N ASP A 55 -20.60 0.47 -8.12
CA ASP A 55 -21.60 1.57 -8.20
C ASP A 55 -23.01 1.03 -8.54
N GLU A 56 -23.11 -0.02 -9.38
CA GLU A 56 -24.39 -0.73 -9.61
C GLU A 56 -24.88 -1.44 -8.34
N ALA A 57 -23.97 -2.02 -7.54
CA ALA A 57 -24.32 -2.63 -6.26
C ALA A 57 -24.77 -1.59 -5.23
N LEU A 58 -24.09 -0.44 -5.13
CA LEU A 58 -24.51 0.69 -4.28
C LEU A 58 -25.88 1.27 -4.69
N ALA A 59 -26.20 1.21 -5.97
CA ALA A 59 -27.53 1.57 -6.49
C ALA A 59 -28.59 0.49 -6.26
N GLY A 60 -28.23 -0.68 -5.71
CA GLY A 60 -29.11 -1.78 -5.38
C GLY A 60 -29.47 -2.70 -6.57
N TYR A 61 -28.72 -2.68 -7.66
CA TYR A 61 -29.04 -3.44 -8.87
C TYR A 61 -28.04 -4.56 -9.17
N CYS A 62 -26.92 -4.64 -8.47
CA CYS A 62 -25.92 -5.70 -8.64
C CYS A 62 -25.75 -6.48 -7.34
N SER A 63 -25.75 -7.80 -7.43
CA SER A 63 -25.54 -8.72 -6.29
C SER A 63 -24.35 -9.67 -6.50
N HIS A 64 -23.79 -9.73 -7.70
CA HIS A 64 -22.66 -10.58 -8.02
C HIS A 64 -21.72 -9.92 -9.04
N ILE A 65 -20.44 -9.93 -8.70
CA ILE A 65 -19.35 -9.47 -9.56
C ILE A 65 -18.35 -10.62 -9.72
N GLU A 66 -17.92 -10.88 -10.93
CA GLU A 66 -16.90 -11.87 -11.26
C GLU A 66 -15.70 -11.17 -11.91
N LEU A 67 -14.52 -11.39 -11.34
CA LEU A 67 -13.23 -10.95 -11.87
C LEU A 67 -12.42 -12.18 -12.26
N THR A 68 -12.02 -12.28 -13.52
CA THR A 68 -11.21 -13.40 -14.02
C THR A 68 -9.92 -12.87 -14.64
N ILE A 69 -8.80 -13.45 -14.25
CA ILE A 69 -7.48 -13.27 -14.89
C ILE A 69 -7.30 -14.45 -15.84
N GLU A 70 -7.34 -14.17 -17.13
CA GLU A 70 -7.21 -15.18 -18.17
C GLU A 70 -5.74 -15.34 -18.62
N PRO A 71 -5.38 -16.45 -19.31
CA PRO A 71 -4.05 -16.60 -19.90
C PRO A 71 -3.68 -15.45 -20.82
N GLY A 72 -2.42 -14.97 -20.73
CA GLY A 72 -1.93 -13.80 -21.46
C GLY A 72 -2.27 -12.48 -20.80
N ASP A 73 -2.56 -12.52 -19.47
CA ASP A 73 -2.86 -11.38 -18.61
C ASP A 73 -4.03 -10.52 -19.13
N ILE A 74 -5.07 -11.23 -19.56
CA ILE A 74 -6.34 -10.62 -19.96
C ILE A 74 -7.24 -10.57 -18.73
N ILE A 75 -7.88 -9.44 -18.52
CA ILE A 75 -8.86 -9.25 -17.45
C ILE A 75 -10.26 -9.34 -18.01
N CYS A 76 -11.13 -10.07 -17.31
CA CYS A 76 -12.56 -10.12 -17.57
C CYS A 76 -13.30 -9.77 -16.27
N VAL A 77 -14.10 -8.69 -16.29
CA VAL A 77 -14.99 -8.29 -15.20
C VAL A 77 -16.42 -8.40 -15.69
N SER A 78 -17.25 -9.15 -14.96
CA SER A 78 -18.66 -9.34 -15.25
C SER A 78 -19.51 -8.99 -14.04
N ASP A 79 -20.63 -8.30 -14.24
CA ASP A 79 -21.62 -7.99 -13.21
C ASP A 79 -23.04 -8.37 -13.67
N ASN A 80 -23.93 -8.54 -12.71
CA ASN A 80 -25.35 -8.77 -12.95
C ASN A 80 -26.22 -7.52 -12.71
N GLY A 81 -25.65 -6.32 -12.94
CA GLY A 81 -26.33 -5.04 -12.81
C GLY A 81 -27.34 -4.76 -13.93
N ARG A 82 -27.73 -3.49 -14.08
CA ARG A 82 -28.71 -3.05 -15.11
C ARG A 82 -28.19 -3.11 -16.54
N GLY A 83 -26.89 -3.25 -16.73
CA GLY A 83 -26.20 -3.10 -18.01
C GLY A 83 -26.10 -1.63 -18.47
N ILE A 84 -24.97 -1.26 -19.06
CA ILE A 84 -24.73 0.09 -19.61
C ILE A 84 -25.84 0.42 -20.61
N PRO A 85 -26.37 1.70 -20.66
CA PRO A 85 -27.34 2.09 -21.66
C PRO A 85 -26.82 1.89 -23.08
N VAL A 86 -27.67 1.35 -23.96
CA VAL A 86 -27.35 1.07 -25.38
C VAL A 86 -28.02 2.05 -26.34
N ASP A 87 -28.88 2.92 -25.82
CA ASP A 87 -29.57 3.93 -26.59
C ASP A 87 -28.62 5.00 -27.12
N VAL A 88 -29.07 5.76 -28.14
CA VAL A 88 -28.29 6.86 -28.70
C VAL A 88 -28.28 8.05 -27.73
N GLN A 89 -27.09 8.52 -27.40
CA GLN A 89 -26.90 9.71 -26.57
C GLN A 89 -27.19 10.99 -27.44
N PRO A 90 -28.19 11.83 -27.06
CA PRO A 90 -28.69 12.87 -27.94
C PRO A 90 -27.66 13.93 -28.36
N GLN A 91 -26.68 14.25 -27.50
CA GLN A 91 -25.69 15.31 -27.77
C GLN A 91 -24.61 14.87 -28.76
N THR A 92 -24.23 13.59 -28.70
CA THR A 92 -23.12 13.05 -29.50
C THR A 92 -23.57 12.31 -30.76
N GLY A 93 -24.85 11.87 -30.80
CA GLY A 93 -25.35 11.00 -31.86
C GLY A 93 -24.79 9.58 -31.88
N LYS A 94 -23.93 9.21 -30.90
CA LYS A 94 -23.35 7.91 -30.70
C LYS A 94 -24.15 7.11 -29.68
N SER A 95 -23.97 5.76 -29.65
CA SER A 95 -24.54 4.97 -28.55
C SER A 95 -23.94 5.38 -27.21
N ALA A 96 -24.74 5.34 -26.13
CA ALA A 96 -24.24 5.65 -24.79
C ALA A 96 -23.06 4.74 -24.42
N LEU A 97 -23.09 3.47 -24.85
CA LEU A 97 -21.99 2.52 -24.69
C LEU A 97 -20.69 3.03 -25.33
N GLU A 98 -20.73 3.52 -26.57
CA GLU A 98 -19.55 4.11 -27.22
C GLU A 98 -19.05 5.35 -26.47
N VAL A 99 -19.96 6.23 -26.06
CA VAL A 99 -19.63 7.48 -25.35
C VAL A 99 -18.87 7.18 -24.06
N VAL A 100 -19.32 6.21 -23.26
CA VAL A 100 -18.68 5.81 -21.98
C VAL A 100 -17.22 5.36 -22.17
N PHE A 101 -16.91 4.68 -23.27
CA PHE A 101 -15.57 4.15 -23.52
C PHE A 101 -14.67 5.04 -24.37
N THR A 102 -15.21 6.06 -25.08
CA THR A 102 -14.42 6.89 -26.00
C THR A 102 -14.37 8.38 -25.66
N VAL A 103 -15.21 8.85 -24.74
CA VAL A 103 -15.28 10.27 -24.37
C VAL A 103 -14.89 10.46 -22.92
N LEU A 104 -13.90 11.33 -22.68
CA LEU A 104 -13.53 11.74 -21.32
C LEU A 104 -14.63 12.61 -20.72
N HIS A 105 -14.82 12.52 -19.40
CA HIS A 105 -15.83 13.28 -18.66
C HIS A 105 -17.27 13.03 -19.13
N ALA A 106 -17.54 11.80 -19.54
CA ALA A 106 -18.88 11.35 -19.93
C ALA A 106 -19.34 10.20 -19.00
N GLY A 107 -20.58 10.26 -18.52
CA GLY A 107 -21.15 9.22 -17.68
C GLY A 107 -22.46 9.61 -17.01
N GLY A 108 -23.23 8.62 -16.54
CA GLY A 108 -24.52 8.80 -15.86
C GLY A 108 -24.41 9.27 -14.40
N LYS A 109 -23.21 9.57 -13.91
CA LYS A 109 -22.91 9.93 -12.51
C LYS A 109 -22.83 11.46 -12.27
N PHE A 110 -22.97 12.27 -13.30
CA PHE A 110 -22.96 13.74 -13.22
C PHE A 110 -24.35 14.36 -12.94
N GLY A 111 -25.04 13.93 -11.88
CA GLY A 111 -26.29 14.56 -11.44
C GLY A 111 -27.56 14.14 -12.17
N GLY A 112 -27.53 13.07 -12.97
CA GLY A 112 -28.67 12.61 -13.77
C GLY A 112 -29.68 11.68 -13.07
N GLY A 113 -29.65 11.53 -11.74
CA GLY A 113 -30.62 10.72 -11.00
C GLY A 113 -30.39 9.20 -11.09
N GLY A 114 -29.38 8.71 -11.79
CA GLY A 114 -29.08 7.28 -11.93
C GLY A 114 -28.35 6.68 -10.73
N TYR A 115 -27.61 7.50 -10.00
CA TYR A 115 -26.83 7.12 -8.81
C TYR A 115 -26.92 8.24 -7.77
N LYS A 116 -27.24 7.90 -6.51
CA LYS A 116 -27.18 8.84 -5.38
C LYS A 116 -25.77 8.93 -4.81
N VAL A 117 -25.10 7.81 -4.74
CA VAL A 117 -23.72 7.65 -4.25
C VAL A 117 -22.94 6.89 -5.30
N SER A 118 -21.75 7.33 -5.63
CA SER A 118 -20.85 6.61 -6.54
C SER A 118 -19.40 6.88 -6.18
N GLY A 119 -18.53 5.90 -6.44
CA GLY A 119 -17.07 6.04 -6.37
C GLY A 119 -16.49 6.69 -7.63
N GLY A 120 -17.10 6.45 -8.79
CA GLY A 120 -16.72 7.02 -10.07
C GLY A 120 -17.20 8.46 -10.23
N LEU A 121 -16.33 9.44 -9.96
CA LEU A 121 -16.68 10.87 -9.94
C LEU A 121 -16.37 11.61 -11.23
N HIS A 122 -15.33 11.22 -11.94
CA HIS A 122 -14.76 11.99 -13.02
C HIS A 122 -15.27 11.58 -14.41
N GLY A 123 -15.99 10.44 -14.51
CA GLY A 123 -16.49 9.91 -15.79
C GLY A 123 -15.37 9.60 -16.78
N VAL A 124 -14.23 9.14 -16.29
CA VAL A 124 -13.05 8.85 -17.13
C VAL A 124 -12.58 7.39 -17.04
N GLY A 125 -12.93 6.64 -15.99
CA GLY A 125 -12.36 5.32 -15.71
C GLY A 125 -12.43 4.37 -16.89
N ALA A 126 -13.63 4.10 -17.42
CA ALA A 126 -13.81 3.18 -18.55
C ALA A 126 -13.07 3.63 -19.82
N SER A 127 -13.07 4.93 -20.12
CA SER A 127 -12.36 5.48 -21.28
C SER A 127 -10.85 5.46 -21.12
N VAL A 128 -10.33 5.62 -19.89
CA VAL A 128 -8.90 5.47 -19.55
C VAL A 128 -8.47 4.02 -19.73
N VAL A 129 -9.25 3.05 -19.24
CA VAL A 129 -8.96 1.62 -19.45
C VAL A 129 -8.91 1.29 -20.94
N ASN A 130 -9.88 1.77 -21.73
CA ASN A 130 -9.88 1.60 -23.18
C ASN A 130 -8.63 2.20 -23.83
N ALA A 131 -8.26 3.44 -23.48
CA ALA A 131 -7.09 4.13 -24.03
C ALA A 131 -5.77 3.39 -23.75
N LEU A 132 -5.64 2.74 -22.59
CA LEU A 132 -4.43 2.05 -22.13
C LEU A 132 -4.44 0.55 -22.40
N SER A 133 -5.46 0.04 -23.09
CA SER A 133 -5.56 -1.36 -23.51
C SER A 133 -5.15 -1.55 -24.97
N GLU A 134 -4.46 -2.65 -25.24
CA GLU A 134 -4.18 -3.11 -26.61
C GLU A 134 -5.50 -3.35 -27.36
N TRP A 135 -6.43 -4.02 -26.69
CA TRP A 135 -7.82 -4.17 -27.10
C TRP A 135 -8.75 -4.26 -25.89
N LEU A 136 -10.01 -3.89 -26.12
CA LEU A 136 -11.08 -3.97 -25.14
C LEU A 136 -12.38 -4.40 -25.83
N GLU A 137 -13.09 -5.35 -25.22
CA GLU A 137 -14.40 -5.84 -25.64
C GLU A 137 -15.41 -5.64 -24.52
N VAL A 138 -16.58 -5.14 -24.87
CA VAL A 138 -17.71 -4.96 -23.95
C VAL A 138 -18.91 -5.71 -24.48
N ASN A 139 -19.50 -6.53 -23.60
CA ASN A 139 -20.77 -7.20 -23.82
C ASN A 139 -21.79 -6.66 -22.80
N VAL A 140 -22.90 -6.14 -23.29
CA VAL A 140 -23.99 -5.62 -22.45
C VAL A 140 -25.21 -6.48 -22.63
N HIS A 141 -25.68 -7.09 -21.55
CA HIS A 141 -26.89 -7.88 -21.45
C HIS A 141 -28.05 -6.95 -21.07
N LYS A 142 -28.92 -6.63 -22.01
CA LYS A 142 -30.00 -5.67 -21.80
C LYS A 142 -31.14 -5.86 -22.80
N ASN A 143 -32.39 -5.65 -22.34
CA ASN A 143 -33.59 -5.72 -23.19
C ASN A 143 -33.71 -7.06 -23.97
N GLY A 144 -33.31 -8.17 -23.35
CA GLY A 144 -33.36 -9.49 -23.97
C GLY A 144 -32.28 -9.79 -25.02
N LYS A 145 -31.29 -8.89 -25.17
CA LYS A 145 -30.23 -9.01 -26.18
C LYS A 145 -28.86 -8.80 -25.58
N ILE A 146 -27.85 -9.37 -26.25
CA ILE A 146 -26.43 -9.14 -25.95
C ILE A 146 -25.89 -8.18 -27.00
N TYR A 147 -25.49 -6.98 -26.55
CA TYR A 147 -24.87 -5.96 -27.38
C TYR A 147 -23.36 -6.00 -27.18
N GLN A 148 -22.60 -6.07 -28.28
CA GLN A 148 -21.15 -6.13 -28.25
C GLN A 148 -20.55 -4.91 -28.96
N MET A 149 -19.48 -4.34 -28.36
CA MET A 149 -18.57 -3.39 -29.00
C MET A 149 -17.12 -3.79 -28.76
N LYS A 150 -16.24 -3.44 -29.70
CA LYS A 150 -14.79 -3.68 -29.57
C LYS A 150 -14.01 -2.41 -29.85
N PHE A 151 -12.90 -2.29 -29.14
CA PHE A 151 -12.00 -1.16 -29.19
C PHE A 151 -10.55 -1.61 -29.26
N SER A 152 -9.67 -0.76 -29.76
CA SER A 152 -8.22 -0.93 -29.68
C SER A 152 -7.57 0.42 -29.44
N ARG A 153 -6.78 0.52 -28.37
CA ARG A 153 -6.02 1.71 -28.00
C ARG A 153 -6.86 3.00 -27.96
N GLY A 154 -8.10 2.88 -27.46
CA GLY A 154 -9.04 3.98 -27.36
C GLY A 154 -9.96 4.18 -28.55
N GLU A 155 -9.70 3.56 -29.69
CA GLU A 155 -10.50 3.71 -30.91
C GLU A 155 -11.51 2.57 -31.06
N THR A 156 -12.71 2.90 -31.60
CA THR A 156 -13.74 1.91 -31.89
C THR A 156 -13.34 1.08 -33.13
N THR A 157 -13.12 -0.22 -32.96
CA THR A 157 -12.82 -1.16 -34.05
C THR A 157 -14.03 -1.91 -34.56
N GLN A 158 -15.03 -2.10 -33.69
CA GLN A 158 -16.34 -2.66 -34.06
C GLN A 158 -17.43 -1.84 -33.39
N THR A 159 -18.31 -1.30 -34.19
CA THR A 159 -19.51 -0.59 -33.70
C THR A 159 -20.46 -1.57 -33.02
N MET A 160 -21.39 -1.05 -32.21
CA MET A 160 -22.34 -1.86 -31.46
C MET A 160 -23.15 -2.79 -32.35
N THR A 161 -23.09 -4.09 -32.08
CA THR A 161 -23.81 -5.16 -32.79
C THR A 161 -24.52 -6.05 -31.77
N VAL A 162 -25.65 -6.62 -32.18
CA VAL A 162 -26.33 -7.65 -31.40
C VAL A 162 -25.71 -8.99 -31.78
N VAL A 163 -25.16 -9.70 -30.78
CA VAL A 163 -24.46 -10.98 -30.97
C VAL A 163 -25.23 -12.17 -30.39
N GLY A 164 -26.29 -11.95 -29.62
CA GLY A 164 -27.09 -13.01 -29.03
C GLY A 164 -28.32 -12.50 -28.30
N GLU A 165 -29.07 -13.43 -27.71
CA GLU A 165 -30.18 -13.18 -26.81
C GLU A 165 -29.78 -13.55 -25.36
N THR A 166 -30.43 -12.94 -24.39
CA THR A 166 -30.17 -13.16 -22.96
C THR A 166 -31.45 -13.03 -22.14
N ASP A 167 -31.54 -13.74 -21.04
CA ASP A 167 -32.64 -13.67 -20.06
C ASP A 167 -32.28 -12.89 -18.80
N HIS A 168 -31.03 -12.37 -18.73
CA HIS A 168 -30.52 -11.57 -17.60
C HIS A 168 -29.97 -10.21 -18.07
N THR A 169 -29.65 -9.36 -17.10
CA THR A 169 -28.99 -8.06 -17.33
C THR A 169 -27.60 -8.07 -16.75
N GLY A 170 -26.72 -7.20 -17.24
CA GLY A 170 -25.37 -7.03 -16.73
C GLY A 170 -24.42 -6.46 -17.75
N THR A 171 -23.19 -6.26 -17.33
CA THR A 171 -22.09 -5.82 -18.20
C THR A 171 -20.89 -6.74 -18.02
N THR A 172 -20.28 -7.13 -19.14
CA THR A 172 -18.99 -7.84 -19.13
C THR A 172 -17.99 -7.02 -19.92
N VAL A 173 -16.88 -6.65 -19.26
CA VAL A 173 -15.76 -5.93 -19.87
C VAL A 173 -14.55 -6.84 -19.85
N ARG A 174 -13.97 -7.06 -21.03
CA ARG A 174 -12.78 -7.89 -21.22
C ARG A 174 -11.71 -7.07 -21.91
N PHE A 175 -10.51 -6.99 -21.34
CA PHE A 175 -9.46 -6.16 -21.89
C PHE A 175 -8.07 -6.73 -21.65
N LYS A 176 -7.13 -6.33 -22.52
CA LYS A 176 -5.71 -6.64 -22.40
C LYS A 176 -4.91 -5.33 -22.32
N PRO A 177 -4.09 -5.12 -21.29
CA PRO A 177 -3.27 -3.91 -21.18
C PRO A 177 -2.30 -3.80 -22.37
N ASP A 178 -2.02 -2.56 -22.82
CA ASP A 178 -1.09 -2.31 -23.91
C ASP A 178 0.36 -2.35 -23.38
N PRO A 179 1.20 -3.31 -23.81
CA PRO A 179 2.58 -3.47 -23.34
C PRO A 179 3.50 -2.28 -23.72
N VAL A 180 3.03 -1.38 -24.60
CA VAL A 180 3.76 -0.13 -24.90
C VAL A 180 3.58 0.91 -23.80
N MET A 181 2.54 0.77 -22.99
CA MET A 181 2.16 1.76 -21.97
C MET A 181 2.68 1.41 -20.58
N PHE A 182 2.91 0.14 -20.29
CA PHE A 182 3.27 -0.36 -18.96
C PHE A 182 4.67 -0.98 -18.97
N GLU A 183 5.36 -0.87 -17.84
CA GLU A 183 6.68 -1.50 -17.60
C GLU A 183 6.56 -3.02 -17.56
N ASP A 184 5.46 -3.53 -17.02
CA ASP A 184 5.07 -4.94 -16.97
C ASP A 184 3.55 -5.03 -17.14
N THR A 185 3.06 -6.13 -17.70
CA THR A 185 1.63 -6.38 -17.91
C THR A 185 1.11 -7.58 -17.11
N VAL A 186 1.94 -8.14 -16.23
CA VAL A 186 1.57 -9.30 -15.40
C VAL A 186 0.78 -8.84 -14.17
N TYR A 187 -0.46 -9.30 -14.06
CA TYR A 187 -1.29 -9.03 -12.89
C TYR A 187 -0.91 -9.92 -11.71
N ASP A 188 -0.81 -9.32 -10.52
CA ASP A 188 -0.66 -10.02 -9.26
C ASP A 188 -2.03 -10.42 -8.71
N TYR A 189 -2.25 -11.74 -8.53
CA TYR A 189 -3.52 -12.27 -8.03
C TYR A 189 -3.81 -11.80 -6.61
N GLU A 190 -2.80 -11.81 -5.72
CA GLU A 190 -3.01 -11.46 -4.31
C GLU A 190 -3.39 -9.99 -4.15
N THR A 191 -2.76 -9.10 -4.90
CA THR A 191 -3.11 -7.67 -4.93
C THR A 191 -4.58 -7.45 -5.32
N LEU A 192 -5.05 -8.12 -6.37
CA LEU A 192 -6.45 -8.04 -6.79
C LEU A 192 -7.40 -8.70 -5.78
N HIS A 193 -7.01 -9.86 -5.24
CA HIS A 193 -7.79 -10.60 -4.26
C HIS A 193 -8.03 -9.79 -2.97
N VAL A 194 -6.99 -9.16 -2.42
CA VAL A 194 -7.11 -8.29 -1.24
C VAL A 194 -8.11 -7.15 -1.51
N ARG A 195 -8.00 -6.50 -2.68
CA ARG A 195 -8.92 -5.42 -3.04
C ARG A 195 -10.36 -5.89 -3.22
N MET A 196 -10.58 -7.05 -3.84
CA MET A 196 -11.93 -7.63 -3.99
C MET A 196 -12.54 -8.01 -2.64
N ARG A 197 -11.73 -8.50 -1.72
CA ARG A 197 -12.17 -8.82 -0.34
C ARG A 197 -12.60 -7.57 0.43
N GLU A 198 -11.84 -6.47 0.33
CA GLU A 198 -12.26 -5.19 0.91
C GLU A 198 -13.62 -4.73 0.37
N GLN A 199 -13.82 -4.80 -0.96
CA GLN A 199 -15.08 -4.41 -1.58
C GLN A 199 -16.24 -5.31 -1.13
N ALA A 200 -16.02 -6.61 -0.93
CA ALA A 200 -17.03 -7.52 -0.41
C ALA A 200 -17.42 -7.18 1.04
N PHE A 201 -16.46 -6.78 1.90
CA PHE A 201 -16.75 -6.33 3.26
C PHE A 201 -17.51 -4.99 3.31
N LEU A 202 -17.18 -4.06 2.41
CA LEU A 202 -17.82 -2.73 2.37
C LEU A 202 -19.26 -2.78 1.85
N ASN A 203 -19.62 -3.83 1.14
CA ASN A 203 -20.94 -4.01 0.52
C ASN A 203 -21.58 -5.30 1.02
N ALA A 204 -22.19 -5.24 2.22
CA ALA A 204 -22.81 -6.40 2.86
C ALA A 204 -23.77 -7.13 1.90
N GLY A 205 -23.61 -8.46 1.77
CA GLY A 205 -24.42 -9.31 0.90
C GLY A 205 -24.02 -9.30 -0.59
N LEU A 206 -23.09 -8.43 -1.02
CA LEU A 206 -22.52 -8.49 -2.37
C LEU A 206 -21.55 -9.67 -2.48
N ARG A 207 -21.78 -10.53 -3.47
CA ARG A 207 -20.85 -11.61 -3.80
C ARG A 207 -19.82 -11.12 -4.80
N ILE A 208 -18.55 -11.34 -4.50
CA ILE A 208 -17.45 -11.07 -5.44
C ILE A 208 -16.66 -12.36 -5.60
N THR A 209 -16.52 -12.83 -6.83
CA THR A 209 -15.73 -14.01 -7.17
C THR A 209 -14.50 -13.57 -7.96
N ILE A 210 -13.32 -14.00 -7.51
CA ILE A 210 -12.07 -13.80 -8.27
C ILE A 210 -11.53 -15.16 -8.71
N THR A 211 -11.13 -15.26 -9.98
CA THR A 211 -10.59 -16.49 -10.57
C THR A 211 -9.33 -16.20 -11.37
N ASP A 212 -8.26 -16.94 -11.10
CA ASP A 212 -7.02 -16.93 -11.92
C ASP A 212 -6.94 -18.22 -12.75
N LEU A 213 -6.97 -18.07 -14.06
CA LEU A 213 -6.91 -19.16 -15.04
C LEU A 213 -5.52 -19.37 -15.67
N ARG A 214 -4.48 -18.66 -15.19
CA ARG A 214 -3.13 -18.72 -15.80
C ARG A 214 -2.36 -19.97 -15.41
N GLY A 215 -2.66 -20.57 -14.26
CA GLY A 215 -2.03 -21.81 -13.79
C GLY A 215 -2.57 -23.06 -14.48
N GLU A 216 -1.95 -24.23 -14.20
CA GLU A 216 -2.46 -25.52 -14.68
C GLU A 216 -3.83 -25.86 -14.06
N GLU A 217 -4.06 -25.46 -12.81
CA GLU A 217 -5.35 -25.56 -12.14
C GLU A 217 -5.88 -24.15 -11.84
N PRO A 218 -7.17 -23.87 -12.11
CA PRO A 218 -7.78 -22.59 -11.76
C PRO A 218 -7.76 -22.35 -10.25
N VAL A 219 -7.38 -21.14 -9.84
CA VAL A 219 -7.52 -20.66 -8.45
C VAL A 219 -8.75 -19.77 -8.39
N SER A 220 -9.75 -20.13 -7.60
CA SER A 220 -10.99 -19.37 -7.51
C SER A 220 -11.44 -19.22 -6.06
N GLU A 221 -11.82 -18.00 -5.68
CA GLU A 221 -12.44 -17.71 -4.38
C GLU A 221 -13.68 -16.83 -4.55
N SER A 222 -14.72 -17.15 -3.79
CA SER A 222 -15.97 -16.38 -3.78
C SER A 222 -16.21 -15.82 -2.38
N MET A 223 -16.28 -14.51 -2.27
CA MET A 223 -16.38 -13.74 -1.04
C MET A 223 -17.76 -13.09 -0.93
N CYS A 224 -18.43 -13.24 0.22
CA CYS A 224 -19.69 -12.59 0.51
C CYS A 224 -19.84 -12.48 2.03
N TYR A 225 -19.96 -11.26 2.56
CA TYR A 225 -19.95 -10.98 3.99
C TYR A 225 -21.24 -10.25 4.39
N GLU A 226 -22.11 -10.94 5.12
CA GLU A 226 -23.40 -10.38 5.55
C GLU A 226 -23.25 -9.35 6.68
N GLY A 227 -22.24 -9.50 7.54
CA GLY A 227 -21.95 -8.58 8.64
C GLY A 227 -21.22 -7.32 8.22
N GLY A 228 -20.79 -7.23 6.95
CA GLY A 228 -20.19 -6.02 6.39
C GLY A 228 -18.92 -5.59 7.13
N ILE A 229 -18.82 -4.30 7.48
CA ILE A 229 -17.62 -3.75 8.14
C ILE A 229 -17.36 -4.29 9.56
N ARG A 230 -18.35 -4.94 10.22
CA ARG A 230 -18.12 -5.67 11.48
C ARG A 230 -17.23 -6.87 11.24
N GLU A 231 -17.61 -7.70 10.25
CA GLU A 231 -16.81 -8.86 9.86
C GLU A 231 -15.43 -8.44 9.34
N PHE A 232 -15.32 -7.25 8.75
CA PHE A 232 -14.03 -6.71 8.33
C PHE A 232 -13.11 -6.43 9.53
N VAL A 233 -13.64 -5.85 10.62
CA VAL A 233 -12.87 -5.66 11.87
C VAL A 233 -12.47 -7.01 12.47
N ASP A 234 -13.39 -7.99 12.49
CA ASP A 234 -13.11 -9.34 13.00
C ASP A 234 -12.02 -10.02 12.14
N PHE A 235 -12.08 -9.85 10.81
CA PHE A 235 -11.08 -10.35 9.89
C PHE A 235 -9.69 -9.74 10.16
N ILE A 236 -9.58 -8.42 10.34
CA ILE A 236 -8.31 -7.75 10.66
C ILE A 236 -7.76 -8.23 12.01
N ASN A 237 -8.65 -8.53 12.96
CA ASN A 237 -8.27 -8.98 14.30
C ASN A 237 -8.10 -10.49 14.45
N ARG A 238 -8.35 -11.31 13.41
CA ARG A 238 -8.34 -12.79 13.49
C ARG A 238 -7.06 -13.38 14.07
N ASN A 239 -5.92 -12.69 13.85
CA ASN A 239 -4.60 -13.07 14.35
C ASN A 239 -4.20 -12.35 15.63
N LYS A 240 -5.08 -11.48 16.20
CA LYS A 240 -4.89 -10.72 17.44
C LYS A 240 -5.81 -11.25 18.54
N THR A 241 -5.58 -10.87 19.79
CA THR A 241 -6.46 -11.23 20.90
C THR A 241 -7.38 -10.05 21.20
N ALA A 242 -8.66 -10.18 20.84
CA ALA A 242 -9.64 -9.15 21.10
C ALA A 242 -9.88 -8.97 22.62
N LEU A 243 -10.02 -7.74 23.08
CA LEU A 243 -10.31 -7.40 24.48
C LEU A 243 -11.80 -7.44 24.82
N HIS A 244 -12.65 -7.51 23.81
CA HIS A 244 -14.09 -7.69 23.94
C HIS A 244 -14.62 -8.51 22.75
N PRO A 245 -15.69 -9.32 22.94
CA PRO A 245 -16.05 -10.39 22.00
C PRO A 245 -16.54 -9.87 20.64
N GLU A 246 -17.28 -8.76 20.62
CA GLU A 246 -17.92 -8.25 19.41
C GLU A 246 -17.37 -6.88 19.03
N ALA A 247 -17.26 -6.62 17.70
CA ALA A 247 -16.94 -5.31 17.20
C ALA A 247 -18.05 -4.30 17.53
N ILE A 248 -17.70 -3.14 18.09
CA ILE A 248 -18.62 -2.05 18.38
C ILE A 248 -18.99 -1.40 17.04
N TYR A 249 -20.27 -1.38 16.71
CA TYR A 249 -20.78 -0.81 15.48
C TYR A 249 -21.60 0.43 15.73
N MET A 250 -21.37 1.43 14.91
CA MET A 250 -22.05 2.72 14.97
C MET A 250 -22.43 3.14 13.56
N SER A 251 -23.63 3.65 13.40
CA SER A 251 -24.07 4.23 12.11
C SER A 251 -24.94 5.46 12.34
N GLY A 252 -24.93 6.32 11.35
CA GLY A 252 -25.79 7.50 11.33
C GLY A 252 -25.79 8.17 9.98
N GLU A 253 -26.85 8.96 9.76
CA GLU A 253 -27.06 9.70 8.53
C GLU A 253 -27.40 11.14 8.82
N ARG A 254 -27.05 12.02 7.90
CA ARG A 254 -27.43 13.44 7.96
C ARG A 254 -27.51 14.00 6.53
N SER A 255 -28.68 14.53 6.15
CA SER A 255 -28.93 14.98 4.77
C SER A 255 -28.66 13.85 3.75
N ASP A 256 -27.76 14.09 2.80
CA ASP A 256 -27.42 13.13 1.73
C ASP A 256 -26.13 12.36 2.01
N SER A 257 -25.74 12.26 3.28
CA SER A 257 -24.52 11.60 3.71
C SER A 257 -24.79 10.63 4.84
N MET A 258 -24.08 9.49 4.84
CA MET A 258 -24.13 8.50 5.91
C MET A 258 -22.72 8.06 6.30
N CYS A 259 -22.60 7.58 7.53
CA CYS A 259 -21.39 6.93 7.99
C CYS A 259 -21.69 5.63 8.73
N GLU A 260 -20.82 4.67 8.56
CA GLU A 260 -20.78 3.40 9.27
C GLU A 260 -19.37 3.23 9.84
N ILE A 261 -19.28 2.89 11.10
CA ILE A 261 -18.01 2.70 11.80
C ILE A 261 -18.09 1.39 12.59
N ALA A 262 -17.09 0.54 12.45
CA ALA A 262 -16.90 -0.61 13.32
C ALA A 262 -15.52 -0.52 13.96
N LEU A 263 -15.43 -0.87 15.26
CA LEU A 263 -14.15 -0.86 15.96
C LEU A 263 -14.08 -1.96 17.03
N GLN A 264 -12.86 -2.44 17.28
CA GLN A 264 -12.58 -3.40 18.35
C GLN A 264 -11.17 -3.15 18.89
N TYR A 265 -11.01 -3.30 20.21
CA TYR A 265 -9.70 -3.26 20.85
C TYR A 265 -9.11 -4.65 20.97
N ASN A 266 -7.80 -4.74 20.81
CA ASN A 266 -7.01 -5.97 20.95
C ASN A 266 -5.82 -5.77 21.90
N ASP A 267 -5.10 -6.83 22.21
CA ASP A 267 -3.96 -6.83 23.13
C ASP A 267 -2.69 -6.20 22.55
N GLY A 268 -2.65 -5.93 21.24
CA GLY A 268 -1.53 -5.29 20.55
C GLY A 268 -1.28 -3.84 20.97
N TYR A 269 -0.23 -3.26 20.42
CA TYR A 269 0.19 -1.87 20.72
C TYR A 269 -0.06 -0.90 19.58
N ASN A 270 -0.31 -1.42 18.38
CA ASN A 270 -0.47 -0.63 17.16
C ASN A 270 -1.94 -0.30 16.90
N GLU A 271 -2.21 0.87 16.34
CA GLU A 271 -3.51 1.20 15.78
C GLU A 271 -3.61 0.72 14.33
N VAL A 272 -4.78 0.24 13.94
CA VAL A 272 -5.14 -0.05 12.55
C VAL A 272 -6.46 0.65 12.26
N ILE A 273 -6.39 1.76 11.53
CA ILE A 273 -7.57 2.50 11.10
C ILE A 273 -7.62 2.45 9.56
N VAL A 274 -8.70 1.89 9.05
CA VAL A 274 -8.95 1.80 7.60
C VAL A 274 -10.15 2.66 7.29
N SER A 275 -10.00 3.63 6.40
CA SER A 275 -11.05 4.58 6.09
C SER A 275 -11.41 4.60 4.60
N PHE A 276 -12.71 4.72 4.32
CA PHE A 276 -13.28 4.69 2.99
C PHE A 276 -14.27 5.83 2.78
N ALA A 277 -14.31 6.34 1.55
CA ALA A 277 -15.32 7.29 1.10
C ALA A 277 -15.91 6.80 -0.22
N ASN A 278 -17.22 6.52 -0.26
CA ASN A 278 -17.90 5.89 -1.40
C ASN A 278 -17.17 4.62 -1.88
N ASN A 279 -16.79 3.74 -0.94
CA ASN A 279 -16.03 2.50 -1.14
C ASN A 279 -14.61 2.67 -1.70
N ILE A 280 -14.11 3.91 -1.81
CA ILE A 280 -12.73 4.19 -2.18
C ILE A 280 -11.89 4.27 -0.92
N HIS A 281 -10.82 3.50 -0.87
CA HIS A 281 -9.86 3.54 0.24
C HIS A 281 -9.17 4.90 0.30
N THR A 282 -9.11 5.50 1.48
CA THR A 282 -8.45 6.78 1.75
C THR A 282 -7.22 6.58 2.63
N PRO A 283 -6.09 6.12 2.10
CA PRO A 283 -4.90 5.76 2.89
C PRO A 283 -4.28 6.94 3.62
N GLU A 284 -4.49 8.16 3.15
CA GLU A 284 -4.08 9.39 3.83
C GLU A 284 -5.19 9.95 4.76
N GLY A 285 -6.27 9.17 4.96
CA GLY A 285 -7.38 9.54 5.83
C GLY A 285 -8.23 10.68 5.26
N GLY A 286 -8.48 11.68 6.08
CA GLY A 286 -9.27 12.86 5.71
C GLY A 286 -10.15 13.36 6.85
N MET A 287 -11.15 14.17 6.50
CA MET A 287 -12.02 14.82 7.49
C MET A 287 -12.87 13.82 8.30
N HIS A 288 -13.30 12.70 7.69
CA HIS A 288 -14.03 11.63 8.38
C HIS A 288 -13.19 10.94 9.46
N GLU A 289 -11.93 10.62 9.16
CA GLU A 289 -11.00 10.03 10.12
C GLU A 289 -10.62 11.02 11.22
N THR A 290 -10.43 12.30 10.88
CA THR A 290 -10.19 13.36 11.86
C THR A 290 -11.37 13.49 12.84
N GLY A 291 -12.61 13.41 12.35
CA GLY A 291 -13.82 13.39 13.17
C GLY A 291 -13.87 12.19 14.11
N PHE A 292 -13.57 11.00 13.58
CA PHE A 292 -13.51 9.77 14.36
C PHE A 292 -12.49 9.84 15.52
N LYS A 293 -11.24 10.19 15.20
CA LYS A 293 -10.16 10.30 16.21
C LYS A 293 -10.47 11.29 17.33
N ALA A 294 -11.05 12.43 16.99
CA ALA A 294 -11.45 13.44 17.96
C ALA A 294 -12.61 12.97 18.86
N ALA A 295 -13.65 12.39 18.28
CA ALA A 295 -14.81 11.91 19.00
C ALA A 295 -14.49 10.71 19.90
N LEU A 296 -13.69 9.75 19.42
CA LEU A 296 -13.23 8.60 20.19
C LEU A 296 -12.56 9.05 21.49
N THR A 297 -11.56 9.92 21.36
CA THR A 297 -10.81 10.44 22.51
C THR A 297 -11.72 11.17 23.49
N ARG A 298 -12.66 11.98 22.99
CA ARG A 298 -13.61 12.74 23.80
C ARG A 298 -14.59 11.82 24.53
N ALA A 299 -15.14 10.80 23.86
CA ALA A 299 -16.07 9.84 24.44
C ALA A 299 -15.42 9.02 25.55
N LEU A 300 -14.19 8.51 25.33
CA LEU A 300 -13.47 7.76 26.36
C LEU A 300 -13.13 8.62 27.58
N ASN A 301 -12.69 9.85 27.39
CA ASN A 301 -12.44 10.78 28.50
C ASN A 301 -13.73 11.12 29.28
N SER A 302 -14.84 11.37 28.57
CA SER A 302 -16.12 11.65 29.17
C SER A 302 -16.61 10.48 30.03
N TYR A 303 -16.60 9.27 29.44
CA TYR A 303 -17.00 8.05 30.13
C TYR A 303 -16.09 7.74 31.34
N GLY A 304 -14.75 7.83 31.12
CA GLY A 304 -13.77 7.55 32.18
C GLY A 304 -13.93 8.46 33.41
N LYS A 305 -14.25 9.75 33.22
CA LYS A 305 -14.56 10.69 34.30
C LYS A 305 -15.90 10.37 34.97
N LYS A 306 -16.96 10.14 34.18
CA LYS A 306 -18.29 9.82 34.67
C LYS A 306 -18.32 8.52 35.51
N SER A 307 -17.57 7.50 35.05
CA SER A 307 -17.47 6.20 35.75
C SER A 307 -16.47 6.20 36.91
N GLY A 308 -15.76 7.31 37.18
CA GLY A 308 -14.77 7.42 38.25
C GLY A 308 -13.48 6.62 38.05
N ILE A 309 -13.25 6.09 36.82
CA ILE A 309 -12.00 5.38 36.47
C ILE A 309 -10.86 6.39 36.27
N LEU A 310 -11.16 7.54 35.65
CA LEU A 310 -10.25 8.68 35.55
C LEU A 310 -10.45 9.59 36.73
N LYS A 311 -9.36 9.94 37.42
CA LYS A 311 -9.38 10.91 38.53
C LYS A 311 -9.51 12.35 37.99
N GLU A 312 -9.87 13.26 38.87
CA GLU A 312 -9.90 14.69 38.55
C GLU A 312 -8.47 15.16 38.16
N GLY A 313 -8.34 15.70 36.94
CA GLY A 313 -7.04 16.07 36.35
C GLY A 313 -6.43 15.04 35.40
N ASP A 314 -6.86 13.78 35.45
CA ASP A 314 -6.40 12.77 34.49
C ASP A 314 -7.09 12.96 33.12
N SER A 315 -6.35 12.71 32.05
CA SER A 315 -6.88 12.67 30.69
C SER A 315 -6.13 11.66 29.83
N ILE A 316 -6.87 10.97 28.96
CA ILE A 316 -6.34 10.08 27.94
C ILE A 316 -6.04 10.95 26.70
N SER A 317 -4.82 10.84 26.14
CA SER A 317 -4.46 11.50 24.88
C SER A 317 -5.08 10.77 23.68
N GLY A 318 -5.05 11.42 22.52
CA GLY A 318 -5.49 10.78 21.28
C GLY A 318 -4.70 9.50 20.96
N GLU A 319 -3.39 9.53 21.13
CA GLU A 319 -2.50 8.39 20.92
C GLU A 319 -2.83 7.24 21.89
N ASP A 320 -2.93 7.54 23.18
CA ASP A 320 -3.24 6.54 24.20
C ASP A 320 -4.62 5.90 23.99
N SER A 321 -5.60 6.66 23.46
CA SER A 321 -6.95 6.17 23.17
C SER A 321 -7.00 5.19 21.98
N ARG A 322 -5.97 5.15 21.14
CA ARG A 322 -5.91 4.32 19.94
C ARG A 322 -4.94 3.14 20.06
N GLU A 323 -4.22 2.98 21.18
CA GLU A 323 -3.35 1.81 21.36
C GLU A 323 -4.16 0.51 21.33
N GLY A 324 -3.83 -0.39 20.40
CA GLY A 324 -4.52 -1.66 20.17
C GLY A 324 -5.91 -1.52 19.55
N LEU A 325 -6.22 -0.37 18.95
CA LEU A 325 -7.47 -0.14 18.24
C LEU A 325 -7.41 -0.70 16.82
N THR A 326 -8.41 -1.46 16.42
CA THR A 326 -8.77 -1.73 15.03
C THR A 326 -10.10 -1.05 14.73
N ALA A 327 -10.14 -0.22 13.68
CA ALA A 327 -11.35 0.49 13.26
C ALA A 327 -11.48 0.53 11.74
N VAL A 328 -12.71 0.35 11.25
CA VAL A 328 -13.09 0.55 9.85
C VAL A 328 -14.11 1.69 9.81
N ILE A 329 -13.85 2.69 8.98
CA ILE A 329 -14.69 3.89 8.81
C ILE A 329 -15.14 3.94 7.36
N SER A 330 -16.43 3.84 7.10
CA SER A 330 -17.02 3.96 5.78
C SER A 330 -17.99 5.13 5.75
N VAL A 331 -17.74 6.10 4.87
CA VAL A 331 -18.66 7.21 4.64
C VAL A 331 -19.18 7.17 3.20
N LYS A 332 -20.46 7.50 3.04
CA LYS A 332 -21.13 7.60 1.74
C LYS A 332 -21.74 8.99 1.59
N LEU A 333 -21.41 9.68 0.51
CA LEU A 333 -21.87 11.05 0.25
C LEU A 333 -22.03 11.29 -1.24
N THR A 334 -22.93 12.23 -1.58
CA THR A 334 -23.30 12.52 -2.99
C THR A 334 -22.20 13.27 -3.75
N ASN A 335 -21.45 14.15 -3.07
CA ASN A 335 -20.45 15.02 -3.70
C ASN A 335 -19.10 14.93 -2.96
N PRO A 336 -18.37 13.80 -3.05
CA PRO A 336 -17.08 13.67 -2.41
C PRO A 336 -16.02 14.57 -3.07
N GLN A 337 -15.22 15.21 -2.23
CA GLN A 337 -14.08 16.04 -2.62
C GLN A 337 -12.80 15.38 -2.11
N PHE A 338 -11.99 14.90 -3.03
CA PHE A 338 -10.72 14.29 -2.70
C PHE A 338 -9.55 15.23 -3.00
N GLU A 339 -8.49 15.10 -2.22
CA GLU A 339 -7.21 15.72 -2.54
C GLU A 339 -6.49 14.84 -3.58
N GLY A 340 -6.35 15.37 -4.81
CA GLY A 340 -5.67 14.68 -5.91
C GLY A 340 -6.49 13.61 -6.65
N GLN A 341 -5.96 13.15 -7.79
CA GLN A 341 -6.60 12.18 -8.68
C GLN A 341 -6.63 10.76 -8.09
N THR A 342 -5.66 10.40 -7.27
CA THR A 342 -5.58 9.10 -6.60
C THR A 342 -6.63 8.90 -5.50
N LYS A 343 -7.39 9.96 -5.17
CA LYS A 343 -8.47 9.95 -4.19
C LYS A 343 -8.02 9.50 -2.77
N ALA A 344 -6.75 9.70 -2.45
CA ALA A 344 -6.12 9.18 -1.23
C ALA A 344 -6.62 9.83 0.06
N LYS A 345 -7.19 11.04 -0.01
CA LYS A 345 -7.64 11.81 1.15
C LYS A 345 -8.96 12.53 0.91
N LEU A 346 -9.91 12.40 1.84
CA LEU A 346 -11.22 13.06 1.78
C LEU A 346 -11.18 14.46 2.40
N GLY A 347 -11.54 15.49 1.60
CA GLY A 347 -11.53 16.89 2.00
C GLY A 347 -12.83 17.42 2.62
N ASN A 348 -13.97 16.74 2.45
CA ASN A 348 -15.30 17.19 2.87
C ASN A 348 -15.40 17.49 4.37
N SER A 349 -15.47 18.76 4.75
CA SER A 349 -15.53 19.18 6.16
C SER A 349 -16.80 18.75 6.90
N GLU A 350 -17.92 18.60 6.20
CA GLU A 350 -19.19 18.11 6.76
C GLU A 350 -19.09 16.67 7.27
N MET A 351 -18.20 15.83 6.68
CA MET A 351 -17.96 14.47 7.14
C MET A 351 -17.30 14.42 8.51
N ARG A 352 -16.47 15.43 8.83
CA ARG A 352 -15.90 15.54 10.19
C ARG A 352 -16.98 15.68 11.23
N ALA A 353 -17.96 16.58 10.98
CA ALA A 353 -19.03 16.86 11.93
C ALA A 353 -20.01 15.68 12.07
N LEU A 354 -20.34 15.00 10.96
CA LEU A 354 -21.19 13.82 10.97
C LEU A 354 -20.57 12.68 11.77
N VAL A 355 -19.34 12.29 11.41
CA VAL A 355 -18.63 11.19 12.09
C VAL A 355 -18.38 11.51 13.56
N ASP A 356 -17.96 12.75 13.88
CA ASP A 356 -17.75 13.19 15.26
C ASP A 356 -19.02 13.04 16.12
N SER A 357 -20.17 13.49 15.62
CA SER A 357 -21.45 13.38 16.34
C SER A 357 -21.85 11.91 16.53
N VAL A 358 -21.84 11.13 15.46
CA VAL A 358 -22.27 9.70 15.49
C VAL A 358 -21.38 8.90 16.43
N VAL A 359 -20.06 9.06 16.35
CA VAL A 359 -19.13 8.33 17.21
C VAL A 359 -19.30 8.75 18.67
N PHE A 360 -19.36 10.05 18.96
CA PHE A 360 -19.50 10.51 20.33
C PHE A 360 -20.79 10.00 20.98
N ASP A 361 -21.92 10.13 20.30
CA ASP A 361 -23.23 9.78 20.85
C ASP A 361 -23.37 8.25 21.01
N ARG A 362 -23.07 7.49 19.94
CA ARG A 362 -23.24 6.04 19.93
C ARG A 362 -22.22 5.31 20.81
N LEU A 363 -20.95 5.74 20.79
CA LEU A 363 -19.93 5.15 21.65
C LEU A 363 -20.19 5.46 23.13
N SER A 364 -20.60 6.69 23.46
CA SER A 364 -20.96 7.03 24.85
C SER A 364 -22.10 6.17 25.36
N GLN A 365 -23.17 5.98 24.55
CA GLN A 365 -24.27 5.09 24.88
C GLN A 365 -23.78 3.65 25.08
N PHE A 366 -23.00 3.11 24.12
CA PHE A 366 -22.47 1.75 24.21
C PHE A 366 -21.64 1.52 25.49
N LEU A 367 -20.78 2.45 25.84
CA LEU A 367 -19.92 2.34 27.03
C LEU A 367 -20.75 2.36 28.34
N GLU A 368 -21.85 3.11 28.38
CA GLU A 368 -22.78 3.13 29.53
C GLU A 368 -23.57 1.81 29.63
N GLU A 369 -23.99 1.24 28.49
CA GLU A 369 -24.68 -0.05 28.43
C GLU A 369 -23.75 -1.25 28.71
N ASN A 370 -22.43 -1.10 28.43
CA ASN A 370 -21.42 -2.15 28.55
C ASN A 370 -20.26 -1.74 29.48
N PRO A 371 -20.49 -1.54 30.80
CA PRO A 371 -19.50 -0.97 31.70
C PRO A 371 -18.23 -1.84 31.84
N ALA A 372 -18.31 -3.15 31.69
CA ALA A 372 -17.14 -4.03 31.74
C ALA A 372 -16.21 -3.78 30.56
N VAL A 373 -16.76 -3.65 29.35
CA VAL A 373 -16.00 -3.33 28.13
C VAL A 373 -15.40 -1.93 28.25
N GLY A 374 -16.21 -0.95 28.68
CA GLY A 374 -15.75 0.43 28.91
C GLY A 374 -14.57 0.50 29.87
N ARG A 375 -14.63 -0.25 30.97
CA ARG A 375 -13.51 -0.34 31.95
C ARG A 375 -12.25 -0.90 31.28
N THR A 376 -12.36 -2.01 30.55
CA THR A 376 -11.23 -2.65 29.88
C THR A 376 -10.55 -1.71 28.90
N ILE A 377 -11.32 -0.98 28.09
CA ILE A 377 -10.80 -0.01 27.11
C ILE A 377 -10.07 1.15 27.82
N ILE A 378 -10.67 1.73 28.88
CA ILE A 378 -10.05 2.81 29.62
C ILE A 378 -8.76 2.36 30.34
N GLU A 379 -8.76 1.16 30.94
CA GLU A 379 -7.57 0.61 31.61
C GLU A 379 -6.43 0.35 30.63
N LYS A 380 -6.73 -0.09 29.39
CA LYS A 380 -5.74 -0.20 28.32
C LYS A 380 -5.16 1.17 27.98
N ALA A 381 -6.00 2.16 27.72
CA ALA A 381 -5.56 3.51 27.38
C ALA A 381 -4.74 4.17 28.52
N LEU A 382 -5.10 3.94 29.79
CA LEU A 382 -4.30 4.40 30.94
C LEU A 382 -2.94 3.71 31.00
N THR A 383 -2.90 2.43 30.63
CA THR A 383 -1.65 1.66 30.59
C THR A 383 -0.73 2.18 29.48
N ALA A 384 -1.29 2.52 28.31
CA ALA A 384 -0.60 3.18 27.22
C ALA A 384 -0.02 4.55 27.65
N SER A 385 -0.85 5.37 28.31
CA SER A 385 -0.46 6.69 28.82
C SER A 385 0.75 6.61 29.77
N ARG A 386 0.71 5.68 30.72
CA ARG A 386 1.82 5.48 31.66
C ARG A 386 3.10 5.05 30.96
N ALA A 387 3.01 4.17 29.96
CA ALA A 387 4.14 3.74 29.17
C ALA A 387 4.75 4.88 28.35
N ARG A 388 3.91 5.68 27.71
CA ARG A 388 4.33 6.86 26.94
C ARG A 388 5.03 7.90 27.83
N GLU A 389 4.48 8.18 29.01
CA GLU A 389 5.15 9.07 29.98
C GLU A 389 6.51 8.52 30.44
N ALA A 390 6.60 7.22 30.69
CA ALA A 390 7.88 6.58 31.05
C ALA A 390 8.90 6.70 29.91
N ALA A 391 8.47 6.49 28.65
CA ALA A 391 9.30 6.68 27.47
C ALA A 391 9.78 8.13 27.33
N ARG A 392 8.89 9.12 27.53
CA ARG A 392 9.25 10.53 27.49
C ARG A 392 10.29 10.90 28.56
N ARG A 393 10.10 10.43 29.78
CA ARG A 393 11.06 10.67 30.89
C ARG A 393 12.41 10.02 30.59
N ALA A 394 12.44 8.81 30.06
CA ALA A 394 13.67 8.14 29.66
C ALA A 394 14.43 8.95 28.58
N ARG A 395 13.72 9.46 27.57
CA ARG A 395 14.27 10.32 26.52
C ARG A 395 14.82 11.63 27.07
N GLU A 396 14.07 12.32 27.92
CA GLU A 396 14.51 13.56 28.55
C GLU A 396 15.79 13.35 29.38
N ASN A 397 15.90 12.22 30.08
CA ASN A 397 17.08 11.87 30.84
C ASN A 397 18.31 11.61 29.95
N ILE A 398 18.13 10.92 28.79
CA ILE A 398 19.17 10.74 27.79
C ILE A 398 19.57 12.09 27.21
N ARG A 399 18.62 12.94 26.87
CA ARG A 399 18.84 14.28 26.32
C ARG A 399 19.57 15.19 27.30
N ARG A 400 19.27 15.10 28.60
CA ARG A 400 19.97 15.86 29.66
C ARG A 400 21.39 15.37 29.87
N LYS A 401 21.64 14.06 29.77
CA LYS A 401 23.00 13.51 29.84
C LYS A 401 23.85 13.92 28.64
N ASN A 402 23.23 14.00 27.46
CA ASN A 402 23.90 14.40 26.20
C ASN A 402 23.88 15.93 25.98
N GLY A 403 23.13 16.69 26.77
CA GLY A 403 22.99 18.15 26.62
C GLY A 403 24.20 18.99 27.02
N LEU A 404 25.26 18.36 27.55
CA LEU A 404 26.57 19.00 27.83
C LEU A 404 27.59 18.80 26.70
N GLU A 405 27.32 17.87 25.77
CA GLU A 405 28.11 17.63 24.58
C GLU A 405 27.17 17.78 23.38
N GLY A 406 27.43 18.69 22.46
CA GLY A 406 26.55 18.99 21.33
C GLY A 406 26.10 17.74 20.58
N PHE A 407 25.07 17.83 19.72
CA PHE A 407 24.44 16.75 18.95
C PHE A 407 25.40 15.59 18.66
N ASN A 408 25.54 14.65 19.60
CA ASN A 408 26.40 13.49 19.40
C ASN A 408 25.69 12.52 18.46
N MET A 409 26.17 12.51 17.22
CA MET A 409 25.85 11.48 16.24
C MET A 409 26.26 10.11 16.81
N PRO A 410 25.59 9.02 16.40
CA PRO A 410 25.98 7.69 16.86
C PRO A 410 27.46 7.44 16.60
N ASP A 411 28.18 6.96 17.59
CA ASP A 411 29.65 6.71 17.52
C ASP A 411 30.06 5.86 16.31
N LYS A 412 29.18 4.95 15.90
CA LYS A 412 29.40 4.07 14.74
C LYS A 412 28.98 4.65 13.41
N LEU A 413 28.25 5.77 13.36
CA LEU A 413 27.88 6.40 12.11
C LEU A 413 29.12 6.98 11.43
N ARG A 414 29.35 6.54 10.20
CA ARG A 414 30.31 7.15 9.29
C ARG A 414 29.53 8.07 8.33
N ASP A 415 29.33 9.32 8.75
CA ASP A 415 28.52 10.31 8.02
C ASP A 415 29.16 10.69 6.68
N CYS A 416 28.38 11.25 5.77
CA CYS A 416 28.83 11.80 4.50
C CYS A 416 29.11 13.31 4.63
N ASN A 417 29.80 13.85 3.61
CA ASN A 417 30.23 15.25 3.61
C ASN A 417 29.12 16.21 3.19
N ASP A 418 28.26 15.77 2.26
CA ASP A 418 27.14 16.57 1.77
C ASP A 418 26.06 16.68 2.85
N ARG A 419 25.37 17.82 2.86
CA ARG A 419 24.31 18.15 3.82
C ARG A 419 22.93 18.26 3.17
N ASP A 420 22.86 18.20 1.84
CA ASP A 420 21.60 18.18 1.13
C ASP A 420 20.98 16.77 1.20
N PRO A 421 19.86 16.59 1.92
CA PRO A 421 19.23 15.28 2.06
C PRO A 421 18.87 14.63 0.71
N SER A 422 18.55 15.44 -0.30
CA SER A 422 18.16 14.95 -1.63
C SER A 422 19.30 14.27 -2.39
N LEU A 423 20.53 14.57 -2.03
CA LEU A 423 21.76 14.04 -2.64
C LEU A 423 22.40 12.92 -1.80
N THR A 424 21.93 12.70 -0.57
CA THR A 424 22.60 11.82 0.40
C THR A 424 21.87 10.51 0.63
N GLU A 425 22.64 9.48 0.95
CA GLU A 425 22.20 8.10 1.15
C GLU A 425 22.74 7.56 2.48
N LEU A 426 21.88 6.87 3.25
CA LEU A 426 22.27 6.13 4.46
C LEU A 426 22.21 4.64 4.19
N TYR A 427 23.35 3.95 4.27
CA TYR A 427 23.40 2.48 4.31
C TYR A 427 23.34 2.00 5.74
N ILE A 428 22.31 1.21 6.05
CA ILE A 428 22.20 0.47 7.30
C ILE A 428 22.73 -0.94 7.03
N VAL A 429 23.88 -1.26 7.61
CA VAL A 429 24.68 -2.44 7.25
C VAL A 429 24.68 -3.44 8.38
N GLU A 430 24.57 -4.73 8.04
CA GLU A 430 24.67 -5.81 9.01
C GLU A 430 26.12 -6.02 9.48
N GLY A 431 26.35 -5.78 10.77
CA GLY A 431 27.61 -6.08 11.44
C GLY A 431 28.77 -5.11 11.16
N ASP A 432 29.77 -5.21 12.01
CA ASP A 432 30.96 -4.32 11.95
C ASP A 432 31.90 -4.73 10.79
N SER A 433 31.94 -5.99 10.37
CA SER A 433 32.79 -6.45 9.27
C SER A 433 32.35 -5.85 7.94
N ALA A 434 31.08 -6.05 7.57
CA ALA A 434 30.52 -5.47 6.35
C ALA A 434 30.50 -3.94 6.42
N GLY A 435 30.23 -3.36 7.62
CA GLY A 435 30.34 -1.92 7.86
C GLY A 435 31.73 -1.36 7.63
N GLY A 436 32.79 -2.13 7.93
CA GLY A 436 34.18 -1.77 7.65
C GLY A 436 34.49 -1.73 6.15
N SER A 437 34.13 -2.79 5.41
CA SER A 437 34.30 -2.84 3.95
C SER A 437 33.48 -1.74 3.26
N ALA A 438 32.22 -1.52 3.68
CA ALA A 438 31.38 -0.45 3.15
C ALA A 438 31.95 0.95 3.40
N THR A 439 32.50 1.18 4.59
CA THR A 439 33.13 2.47 4.94
C THR A 439 34.35 2.77 4.06
N GLN A 440 35.13 1.73 3.72
CA GLN A 440 36.31 1.88 2.86
C GLN A 440 35.93 2.01 1.38
N GLY A 441 34.88 1.30 0.94
CA GLY A 441 34.44 1.28 -0.46
C GLY A 441 33.54 2.46 -0.87
N ARG A 442 32.86 3.13 0.08
CA ARG A 442 31.86 4.16 -0.20
C ARG A 442 32.41 5.43 -0.87
N ASP A 443 31.55 6.15 -1.54
CA ASP A 443 31.80 7.56 -1.84
C ASP A 443 31.39 8.43 -0.63
N SER A 444 32.40 8.90 0.10
CA SER A 444 32.19 9.68 1.32
C SER A 444 31.54 11.06 1.08
N ARG A 445 31.41 11.51 -0.16
CA ARG A 445 30.74 12.77 -0.47
C ARG A 445 29.26 12.69 -0.11
N PHE A 446 28.57 11.60 -0.46
CA PHE A 446 27.13 11.49 -0.32
C PHE A 446 26.63 10.21 0.36
N GLN A 447 27.49 9.23 0.62
CA GLN A 447 27.10 7.97 1.27
C GLN A 447 27.53 7.92 2.73
N ALA A 448 26.57 7.73 3.64
CA ALA A 448 26.77 7.48 5.05
C ALA A 448 26.60 5.99 5.35
N ILE A 449 27.36 5.45 6.32
CA ILE A 449 27.31 4.05 6.74
C ILE A 449 26.98 3.96 8.23
N LEU A 450 25.96 3.19 8.57
CA LEU A 450 25.58 2.86 9.94
C LEU A 450 25.62 1.34 10.14
N PRO A 451 26.68 0.78 10.73
CA PRO A 451 26.73 -0.63 11.08
C PRO A 451 25.78 -0.95 12.25
N LEU A 452 25.00 -2.01 12.13
CA LEU A 452 24.20 -2.56 13.22
C LEU A 452 24.99 -3.68 13.94
N TRP A 453 24.83 -3.78 15.25
CA TRP A 453 25.44 -4.85 16.01
C TRP A 453 24.40 -5.86 16.53
N GLY A 454 24.25 -6.96 15.81
CA GLY A 454 23.35 -8.05 16.14
C GLY A 454 21.87 -7.69 15.88
N LYS A 455 20.99 -8.65 16.15
CA LYS A 455 19.56 -8.55 15.89
C LYS A 455 18.92 -7.42 16.71
N MET A 456 18.11 -6.63 16.07
CA MET A 456 17.38 -5.53 16.70
C MET A 456 16.17 -6.04 17.50
N LEU A 457 15.57 -5.13 18.28
CA LEU A 457 14.31 -5.40 18.97
C LEU A 457 13.20 -5.66 17.94
N ASN A 458 12.45 -6.74 18.12
CA ASN A 458 11.21 -6.93 17.39
C ASN A 458 10.14 -5.98 17.97
N VAL A 459 9.88 -4.91 17.25
CA VAL A 459 8.96 -3.85 17.71
C VAL A 459 7.49 -4.27 17.63
N GLU A 460 7.15 -5.33 16.88
CA GLU A 460 5.79 -5.87 16.86
C GLU A 460 5.35 -6.39 18.26
N LYS A 461 6.32 -6.88 19.04
CA LYS A 461 6.13 -7.40 20.41
C LYS A 461 6.50 -6.41 21.50
N ALA A 462 6.80 -5.17 21.13
CA ALA A 462 7.36 -4.21 22.09
C ALA A 462 6.51 -2.94 22.16
N ARG A 463 6.29 -2.48 23.38
CA ARG A 463 5.65 -1.17 23.62
C ARG A 463 6.61 -0.04 23.24
N ALA A 464 6.04 1.10 22.90
CA ALA A 464 6.78 2.28 22.47
C ALA A 464 7.90 2.71 23.46
N ASP A 465 7.69 2.58 24.78
CA ASP A 465 8.71 2.90 25.78
C ASP A 465 9.99 2.07 25.64
N LYS A 466 9.85 0.79 25.31
CA LYS A 466 11.01 -0.10 25.05
C LYS A 466 11.71 0.22 23.73
N VAL A 467 10.95 0.68 22.72
CA VAL A 467 11.51 1.09 21.43
C VAL A 467 12.39 2.33 21.58
N TYR A 468 11.89 3.36 22.30
CA TYR A 468 12.64 4.59 22.56
C TYR A 468 13.90 4.38 23.39
N GLY A 469 13.88 3.43 24.34
CA GLY A 469 15.03 3.12 25.20
C GLY A 469 15.97 2.05 24.65
N ASN A 470 15.78 1.58 23.42
CA ASN A 470 16.56 0.48 22.87
C ASN A 470 17.89 0.96 22.27
N ASP A 471 19.00 0.47 22.81
CA ASP A 471 20.36 0.87 22.40
C ASP A 471 20.67 0.58 20.93
N LYS A 472 19.98 -0.39 20.31
CA LYS A 472 20.19 -0.75 18.90
C LYS A 472 19.32 0.06 17.91
N LEU A 473 18.16 0.54 18.36
CA LEU A 473 17.27 1.38 17.56
C LEU A 473 17.62 2.87 17.66
N THR A 474 18.09 3.32 18.82
CA THR A 474 18.49 4.71 19.05
C THR A 474 19.48 5.25 18.01
N PRO A 475 20.52 4.51 17.58
CA PRO A 475 21.41 4.98 16.51
C PRO A 475 20.71 5.20 15.17
N VAL A 476 19.76 4.35 14.80
CA VAL A 476 18.98 4.49 13.55
C VAL A 476 18.11 5.74 13.64
N ILE A 477 17.39 5.93 14.75
CA ILE A 477 16.52 7.10 14.99
C ILE A 477 17.34 8.39 14.93
N THR A 478 18.50 8.40 15.60
CA THR A 478 19.38 9.58 15.66
C THR A 478 20.02 9.88 14.30
N ALA A 479 20.46 8.87 13.56
CA ALA A 479 21.04 9.03 12.24
C ALA A 479 20.04 9.64 11.25
N LEU A 480 18.79 9.15 11.25
CA LEU A 480 17.73 9.67 10.39
C LEU A 480 17.31 11.10 10.75
N GLY A 481 17.33 11.45 12.02
CA GLY A 481 17.04 12.81 12.50
C GLY A 481 15.58 13.26 12.42
N ALA A 482 14.68 12.41 11.92
CA ALA A 482 13.29 12.76 11.63
C ALA A 482 12.31 12.53 12.80
N GLY A 483 12.77 11.99 13.93
CA GLY A 483 11.91 11.63 15.07
C GLY A 483 11.30 10.23 14.95
N LEU A 484 10.25 9.93 15.72
CA LEU A 484 9.63 8.62 15.80
C LEU A 484 8.14 8.75 16.15
N GLY A 485 7.28 7.91 15.56
CA GLY A 485 5.84 7.91 15.80
C GLY A 485 5.18 9.23 15.42
N GLU A 486 4.36 9.81 16.30
CA GLU A 486 3.67 11.10 16.04
C GLU A 486 4.63 12.30 15.92
N GLU A 487 5.85 12.20 16.49
CA GLU A 487 6.87 13.24 16.36
C GLU A 487 7.69 13.12 15.06
N PHE A 488 7.40 12.12 14.24
CA PHE A 488 8.10 11.92 12.98
C PHE A 488 7.79 13.06 12.00
N ASP A 489 8.84 13.73 11.56
CA ASP A 489 8.75 14.85 10.60
C ASP A 489 9.67 14.56 9.40
N ILE A 490 9.05 14.23 8.27
CA ILE A 490 9.76 13.87 7.03
C ILE A 490 10.67 15.00 6.54
N ASN A 491 10.33 16.27 6.83
CA ASN A 491 11.14 17.43 6.41
C ASN A 491 12.45 17.53 7.17
N LYS A 492 12.61 16.80 8.29
CA LYS A 492 13.85 16.71 9.06
C LYS A 492 14.72 15.51 8.69
N LEU A 493 14.27 14.72 7.72
CA LEU A 493 15.01 13.55 7.26
C LEU A 493 16.35 13.98 6.69
N ARG A 494 17.45 13.33 7.15
CA ARG A 494 18.81 13.69 6.77
C ARG A 494 19.31 13.01 5.50
N TYR A 495 18.65 11.95 5.06
CA TYR A 495 19.01 11.16 3.89
C TYR A 495 17.77 10.77 3.11
N HIS A 496 17.67 11.14 1.85
CA HIS A 496 16.52 10.80 1.01
C HIS A 496 16.61 9.40 0.38
N LYS A 497 17.67 8.63 0.71
CA LYS A 497 17.71 7.19 0.47
C LYS A 497 18.21 6.48 1.72
N VAL A 498 17.37 5.64 2.28
CA VAL A 498 17.68 4.76 3.41
C VAL A 498 17.77 3.34 2.87
N ILE A 499 18.99 2.84 2.76
CA ILE A 499 19.30 1.59 2.08
C ILE A 499 19.62 0.51 3.11
N ILE A 500 18.80 -0.53 3.17
CA ILE A 500 19.07 -1.71 3.99
C ILE A 500 20.02 -2.60 3.21
N MET A 501 21.22 -2.83 3.74
CA MET A 501 22.25 -3.67 3.17
C MET A 501 22.58 -4.81 4.15
N ALA A 502 21.91 -5.93 3.97
CA ALA A 502 22.01 -7.14 4.78
C ALA A 502 22.52 -8.31 3.93
N ASP A 503 23.13 -9.29 4.59
CA ASP A 503 23.64 -10.50 3.96
C ASP A 503 22.51 -11.26 3.22
N ALA A 504 22.86 -12.02 2.21
CA ALA A 504 21.90 -12.81 1.42
C ALA A 504 21.56 -14.16 2.08
N ASP A 505 21.64 -14.24 3.39
CA ASP A 505 21.34 -15.42 4.21
C ASP A 505 20.06 -15.24 5.04
N VAL A 506 19.74 -16.24 5.87
CA VAL A 506 18.55 -16.25 6.73
C VAL A 506 18.62 -15.18 7.84
N ASP A 507 19.79 -14.89 8.36
CA ASP A 507 19.99 -13.88 9.40
C ASP A 507 19.85 -12.47 8.83
N GLY A 508 20.45 -12.19 7.67
CA GLY A 508 20.27 -10.92 6.97
C GLY A 508 18.83 -10.66 6.53
N SER A 509 18.12 -11.70 6.08
CA SER A 509 16.69 -11.63 5.79
C SER A 509 15.87 -11.28 7.03
N HIS A 510 16.24 -11.85 8.20
CA HIS A 510 15.58 -11.53 9.46
C HIS A 510 15.86 -10.07 9.91
N ILE A 511 17.10 -9.59 9.79
CA ILE A 511 17.46 -8.20 10.12
C ILE A 511 16.72 -7.22 9.21
N ARG A 512 16.63 -7.53 7.92
CA ARG A 512 15.81 -6.74 6.96
C ARG A 512 14.35 -6.68 7.41
N THR A 513 13.76 -7.82 7.77
CA THR A 513 12.37 -7.89 8.25
C THR A 513 12.17 -7.09 9.53
N LEU A 514 13.10 -7.13 10.49
CA LEU A 514 13.04 -6.32 11.71
C LEU A 514 13.10 -4.82 11.43
N LEU A 515 13.97 -4.38 10.49
CA LEU A 515 14.05 -2.98 10.06
C LEU A 515 12.77 -2.53 9.36
N LEU A 516 12.24 -3.35 8.46
CA LEU A 516 10.98 -3.04 7.76
C LEU A 516 9.81 -2.98 8.74
N THR A 517 9.74 -3.89 9.73
CA THR A 517 8.74 -3.83 10.81
C THR A 517 8.87 -2.52 11.59
N PHE A 518 10.08 -2.10 11.93
CA PHE A 518 10.33 -0.86 12.64
C PHE A 518 9.93 0.37 11.83
N PHE A 519 10.29 0.45 10.56
CA PHE A 519 9.90 1.56 9.68
C PHE A 519 8.38 1.59 9.45
N PHE A 520 7.76 0.44 9.22
CA PHE A 520 6.32 0.35 9.04
C PHE A 520 5.53 0.81 10.27
N ARG A 521 5.96 0.41 11.49
CA ARG A 521 5.24 0.71 12.73
C ARG A 521 5.50 2.12 13.27
N PHE A 522 6.70 2.66 13.09
CA PHE A 522 7.12 3.90 13.75
C PHE A 522 7.58 5.03 12.83
N MET A 523 7.84 4.75 11.56
CA MET A 523 8.33 5.72 10.58
C MET A 523 7.68 5.50 9.22
N ARG A 524 6.40 5.18 9.21
CA ARG A 524 5.65 4.84 7.99
C ARG A 524 5.81 5.85 6.85
N PRO A 525 5.84 7.19 7.09
CA PRO A 525 6.06 8.16 6.02
C PRO A 525 7.39 7.97 5.25
N LEU A 526 8.39 7.25 5.79
CA LEU A 526 9.60 6.88 5.03
C LEU A 526 9.28 5.91 3.89
N ILE A 527 8.36 4.96 4.12
CA ILE A 527 7.96 3.97 3.12
C ILE A 527 7.03 4.65 2.12
N ASP A 528 6.00 5.36 2.60
CA ASP A 528 5.01 6.04 1.78
C ASP A 528 5.67 7.10 0.86
N GLY A 529 6.71 7.78 1.34
CA GLY A 529 7.51 8.75 0.57
C GLY A 529 8.55 8.11 -0.36
N GLY A 530 8.69 6.77 -0.36
CA GLY A 530 9.62 6.05 -1.24
C GLY A 530 11.10 6.21 -0.88
N TYR A 531 11.43 6.52 0.38
CA TYR A 531 12.81 6.73 0.83
C TYR A 531 13.54 5.44 1.25
N VAL A 532 12.83 4.30 1.37
CA VAL A 532 13.40 3.03 1.84
C VAL A 532 13.74 2.12 0.68
N TYR A 533 14.95 1.59 0.69
CA TYR A 533 15.45 0.66 -0.33
C TYR A 533 16.12 -0.56 0.31
N SER A 534 16.10 -1.67 -0.42
CA SER A 534 16.92 -2.85 -0.13
C SER A 534 18.01 -2.96 -1.19
N ALA A 535 19.27 -3.01 -0.78
CA ALA A 535 20.35 -3.37 -1.67
C ALA A 535 20.26 -4.86 -2.04
N ILE A 536 20.58 -5.18 -3.29
CA ILE A 536 20.64 -6.55 -3.78
C ILE A 536 22.10 -6.85 -4.11
N PRO A 537 22.86 -7.49 -3.16
CA PRO A 537 24.21 -7.93 -3.43
C PRO A 537 24.20 -9.16 -4.35
N PRO A 538 25.29 -9.42 -5.09
CA PRO A 538 25.43 -10.64 -5.88
C PRO A 538 25.54 -11.88 -4.98
N LEU A 539 25.01 -13.01 -5.47
CA LEU A 539 25.09 -14.30 -4.79
C LEU A 539 26.35 -15.07 -5.19
N TYR A 540 26.84 -14.89 -6.41
CA TYR A 540 27.94 -15.67 -6.97
C TYR A 540 29.01 -14.80 -7.62
N LYS A 541 30.27 -15.25 -7.48
CA LYS A 541 31.42 -14.75 -8.25
C LYS A 541 31.95 -15.87 -9.12
N LEU A 542 32.01 -15.65 -10.43
CA LEU A 542 32.50 -16.60 -11.42
C LEU A 542 33.84 -16.09 -11.97
N ASN A 543 34.88 -16.92 -11.86
CA ASN A 543 36.22 -16.58 -12.31
C ASN A 543 36.69 -17.54 -13.41
N ARG A 544 37.24 -16.97 -14.49
CA ARG A 544 37.93 -17.70 -15.55
C ARG A 544 39.20 -16.97 -15.92
N GLY A 545 40.34 -17.45 -15.43
CA GLY A 545 41.63 -16.81 -15.62
C GLY A 545 41.64 -15.40 -15.01
N LYS A 546 41.77 -14.35 -15.80
CA LYS A 546 41.74 -12.95 -15.34
C LYS A 546 40.37 -12.30 -15.38
N THR A 547 39.36 -12.99 -15.92
CA THR A 547 38.01 -12.46 -16.06
C THR A 547 37.18 -12.89 -14.87
N SER A 548 36.57 -11.91 -14.16
CA SER A 548 35.62 -12.13 -13.08
C SER A 548 34.26 -11.54 -13.45
N ARG A 549 33.19 -12.25 -13.16
CA ARG A 549 31.80 -11.77 -13.31
C ARG A 549 31.02 -12.17 -12.07
N VAL A 550 29.96 -11.44 -11.78
CA VAL A 550 29.04 -11.72 -10.68
C VAL A 550 27.67 -12.11 -11.20
N ALA A 551 26.93 -12.91 -10.42
CA ALA A 551 25.56 -13.30 -10.72
C ALA A 551 24.67 -13.11 -9.49
N PHE A 552 23.43 -12.68 -9.72
CA PHE A 552 22.44 -12.34 -8.69
C PHE A 552 21.39 -13.45 -8.50
N SER A 553 21.35 -14.45 -9.39
CA SER A 553 20.48 -15.63 -9.28
C SER A 553 21.18 -16.89 -9.79
N ASP A 554 20.57 -18.05 -9.54
CA ASP A 554 21.06 -19.34 -10.06
C ASP A 554 20.98 -19.38 -11.59
N GLU A 555 19.90 -18.89 -12.18
CA GLU A 555 19.72 -18.83 -13.63
C GLU A 555 20.79 -17.93 -14.27
N GLU A 556 21.07 -16.78 -13.64
CA GLU A 556 22.11 -15.87 -14.12
C GLU A 556 23.51 -16.48 -14.00
N ARG A 557 23.81 -17.19 -12.89
CA ARG A 557 25.04 -17.96 -12.72
C ARG A 557 25.22 -18.96 -13.87
N ASP A 558 24.19 -19.72 -14.19
CA ASP A 558 24.26 -20.77 -15.19
C ASP A 558 24.42 -20.17 -16.60
N ARG A 559 23.72 -19.08 -16.89
CA ARG A 559 23.87 -18.31 -18.13
C ARG A 559 25.28 -17.76 -18.27
N ILE A 560 25.78 -17.03 -17.27
CA ILE A 560 27.13 -16.45 -17.28
C ILE A 560 28.20 -17.55 -17.36
N SER A 561 27.98 -18.68 -16.66
CA SER A 561 28.87 -19.83 -16.74
C SER A 561 28.94 -20.39 -18.18
N ALA A 562 27.83 -20.51 -18.86
CA ALA A 562 27.79 -20.94 -20.26
C ALA A 562 28.49 -19.94 -21.18
N GLU A 563 28.21 -18.65 -21.05
CA GLU A 563 28.88 -17.58 -21.81
C GLU A 563 30.39 -17.57 -21.60
N MET A 564 30.83 -17.69 -20.33
CA MET A 564 32.26 -17.72 -19.99
C MET A 564 32.97 -18.98 -20.52
N ARG A 565 32.28 -20.12 -20.72
CA ARG A 565 32.85 -21.31 -21.39
C ARG A 565 33.10 -21.10 -22.87
N GLY A 566 32.23 -20.32 -23.54
CA GLY A 566 32.32 -20.07 -25.00
C GLY A 566 32.40 -21.39 -25.77
N ASP A 567 33.30 -21.46 -26.77
CA ASP A 567 33.47 -22.63 -27.62
C ASP A 567 34.10 -23.85 -26.91
N ASN A 568 34.51 -23.74 -25.65
CA ASN A 568 35.10 -24.85 -24.91
C ASN A 568 34.20 -25.26 -23.70
N PRO A 569 33.29 -26.24 -23.89
CA PRO A 569 32.36 -26.71 -22.84
C PRO A 569 33.06 -27.25 -21.58
N ASN A 570 34.31 -27.72 -21.71
CA ASN A 570 35.09 -28.29 -20.59
C ASN A 570 35.96 -27.23 -19.89
N ALA A 571 35.86 -25.97 -20.24
CA ALA A 571 36.60 -24.91 -19.56
C ALA A 571 36.21 -24.85 -18.08
N LYS A 572 37.17 -24.95 -17.18
CA LYS A 572 36.98 -24.84 -15.74
C LYS A 572 36.64 -23.38 -15.39
N ILE A 573 35.50 -23.20 -14.74
CA ILE A 573 35.09 -21.93 -14.15
C ILE A 573 35.10 -22.13 -12.63
N ASP A 574 35.70 -21.21 -11.94
CA ASP A 574 35.70 -21.19 -10.48
C ASP A 574 34.51 -20.37 -10.01
N ILE A 575 33.54 -21.05 -9.38
CA ILE A 575 32.28 -20.44 -8.94
C ILE A 575 32.34 -20.39 -7.40
N ASN A 576 32.38 -19.16 -6.86
CA ASN A 576 32.34 -18.92 -5.43
C ASN A 576 30.98 -18.30 -5.08
N ARG A 577 30.29 -18.87 -4.07
CA ARG A 577 29.08 -18.27 -3.49
C ARG A 577 29.51 -17.36 -2.36
N PHE A 578 29.07 -16.10 -2.37
CA PHE A 578 29.22 -15.19 -1.25
C PHE A 578 28.32 -15.65 -0.11
N LYS A 579 28.86 -15.79 1.11
CA LYS A 579 28.11 -16.11 2.31
C LYS A 579 27.63 -14.86 3.04
N GLY A 580 28.36 -13.74 2.86
CA GLY A 580 27.99 -12.46 3.42
C GLY A 580 28.78 -11.30 2.83
N LEU A 581 28.30 -10.08 3.04
CA LEU A 581 28.89 -8.82 2.58
C LEU A 581 30.29 -8.59 3.18
N GLY A 582 30.55 -9.15 4.37
CA GLY A 582 31.86 -9.06 5.04
C GLY A 582 32.97 -9.86 4.35
N GLU A 583 32.64 -10.74 3.39
CA GLU A 583 33.60 -11.49 2.58
C GLU A 583 34.07 -10.71 1.34
N MET A 584 33.31 -9.64 0.97
CA MET A 584 33.66 -8.79 -0.15
C MET A 584 34.73 -7.77 0.26
N ASP A 585 35.73 -7.59 -0.60
CA ASP A 585 36.63 -6.48 -0.43
C ASP A 585 35.93 -5.13 -0.72
N PRO A 586 36.48 -4.00 -0.26
CA PRO A 586 35.84 -2.69 -0.44
C PRO A 586 35.56 -2.32 -1.90
N HIS A 587 36.41 -2.73 -2.83
CA HIS A 587 36.23 -2.45 -4.25
C HIS A 587 35.12 -3.31 -4.85
N GLU A 588 35.06 -4.59 -4.51
CA GLU A 588 33.98 -5.48 -4.94
C GLU A 588 32.62 -4.99 -4.44
N LEU A 589 32.55 -4.58 -3.17
CA LEU A 589 31.34 -4.07 -2.56
C LEU A 589 30.87 -2.76 -3.24
N TRP A 590 31.83 -1.90 -3.57
CA TRP A 590 31.54 -0.69 -4.36
C TRP A 590 30.96 -1.04 -5.72
N GLU A 591 31.70 -1.79 -6.54
CA GLU A 591 31.35 -2.09 -7.92
C GLU A 591 29.99 -2.81 -8.06
N THR A 592 29.64 -3.69 -7.08
CA THR A 592 28.45 -4.54 -7.20
C THR A 592 27.22 -4.03 -6.47
N THR A 593 27.42 -3.24 -5.37
CA THR A 593 26.32 -2.99 -4.42
C THR A 593 26.17 -1.51 -4.04
N MET A 594 27.22 -0.68 -4.16
CA MET A 594 27.18 0.68 -3.66
C MET A 594 27.30 1.74 -4.76
N ASN A 595 27.95 1.46 -5.89
CA ASN A 595 28.10 2.39 -6.99
C ASN A 595 26.76 2.68 -7.65
N PRO A 596 26.30 3.94 -7.70
CA PRO A 596 25.02 4.31 -8.31
C PRO A 596 24.83 3.89 -9.76
N GLU A 597 25.93 3.69 -10.52
CA GLU A 597 25.88 3.33 -11.94
C GLU A 597 25.68 1.82 -12.16
N THR A 598 26.07 0.98 -11.19
CA THR A 598 26.12 -0.49 -11.38
C THR A 598 25.27 -1.27 -10.36
N ARG A 599 24.96 -0.68 -9.21
CA ARG A 599 24.20 -1.32 -8.14
C ARG A 599 22.74 -1.57 -8.52
N THR A 600 22.16 -2.60 -7.92
CA THR A 600 20.71 -2.87 -7.98
C THR A 600 20.09 -2.56 -6.62
N LEU A 601 19.12 -1.63 -6.61
CA LEU A 601 18.30 -1.30 -5.43
C LEU A 601 16.85 -1.67 -5.70
N LYS A 602 16.21 -2.34 -4.75
CA LYS A 602 14.76 -2.55 -4.75
C LYS A 602 14.12 -1.51 -3.82
N GLN A 603 13.33 -0.60 -4.37
CA GLN A 603 12.54 0.32 -3.57
C GLN A 603 11.46 -0.46 -2.80
N ILE A 604 11.28 -0.13 -1.54
CA ILE A 604 10.22 -0.71 -0.71
C ILE A 604 8.99 0.18 -0.85
N THR A 605 7.94 -0.39 -1.40
CA THR A 605 6.65 0.26 -1.59
C THR A 605 5.60 -0.39 -0.72
N LEU A 606 4.57 0.36 -0.37
CA LEU A 606 3.42 -0.13 0.38
C LEU A 606 2.18 0.04 -0.50
N GLU A 607 1.69 -1.06 -1.05
CA GLU A 607 0.48 -1.06 -1.88
C GLU A 607 -0.78 -1.16 -1.03
N ASP A 608 -0.74 -2.00 0.02
CA ASP A 608 -1.85 -2.22 0.95
C ASP A 608 -1.36 -2.26 2.40
N ALA A 609 -1.84 -1.32 3.22
CA ALA A 609 -1.44 -1.21 4.62
C ALA A 609 -2.07 -2.28 5.51
N VAL A 610 -3.27 -2.74 5.19
CA VAL A 610 -3.99 -3.78 5.96
C VAL A 610 -3.31 -5.12 5.75
N HIS A 611 -3.01 -5.44 4.50
CA HIS A 611 -2.28 -6.66 4.15
C HIS A 611 -0.87 -6.67 4.76
N ALA A 612 -0.16 -5.55 4.70
CA ALA A 612 1.15 -5.43 5.35
C ALA A 612 1.06 -5.59 6.89
N ASP A 613 0.04 -4.99 7.54
CA ASP A 613 -0.21 -5.19 8.98
C ASP A 613 -0.44 -6.66 9.31
N GLU A 614 -1.22 -7.36 8.49
CA GLU A 614 -1.45 -8.80 8.65
C GLU A 614 -0.15 -9.59 8.54
N ILE A 615 0.65 -9.37 7.50
CA ILE A 615 1.92 -10.06 7.29
C ILE A 615 2.87 -9.82 8.46
N PHE A 616 3.04 -8.56 8.93
CA PHE A 616 3.87 -8.28 10.08
C PHE A 616 3.33 -8.91 11.36
N THR A 617 2.01 -8.90 11.57
CA THR A 617 1.37 -9.56 12.73
C THR A 617 1.59 -11.06 12.71
N VAL A 618 1.46 -11.73 11.58
CA VAL A 618 1.68 -13.18 11.42
C VAL A 618 3.15 -13.53 11.63
N LEU A 619 4.05 -12.86 10.91
CA LEU A 619 5.48 -13.21 10.90
C LEU A 619 6.20 -12.78 12.17
N MET A 620 5.88 -11.61 12.70
CA MET A 620 6.62 -10.95 13.79
C MET A 620 5.86 -10.92 15.11
N GLY A 621 4.54 -11.21 15.11
CA GLY A 621 3.68 -11.21 16.30
C GLY A 621 3.96 -12.33 17.29
N GLU A 622 3.24 -12.35 18.42
CA GLU A 622 3.45 -13.31 19.50
C GLU A 622 2.91 -14.71 19.19
N LYS A 623 1.79 -14.79 18.46
CA LYS A 623 1.14 -16.08 18.15
C LYS A 623 1.98 -16.92 17.19
N VAL A 624 2.17 -18.18 17.56
CA VAL A 624 3.01 -19.14 16.80
C VAL A 624 2.19 -19.84 15.70
N GLU A 625 0.94 -20.17 15.98
CA GLU A 625 0.09 -20.96 15.11
C GLU A 625 -0.14 -20.29 13.74
N PRO A 626 -0.48 -18.99 13.65
CA PRO A 626 -0.64 -18.33 12.35
C PRO A 626 0.65 -18.32 11.53
N ARG A 627 1.81 -18.14 12.19
CA ARG A 627 3.13 -18.17 11.54
C ARG A 627 3.45 -19.56 11.01
N LYS A 628 3.15 -20.60 11.79
CA LYS A 628 3.35 -21.99 11.38
C LYS A 628 2.48 -22.31 10.17
N ALA A 629 1.22 -21.95 10.19
CA ALA A 629 0.29 -22.15 9.07
C ALA A 629 0.78 -21.41 7.80
N PHE A 630 1.25 -20.15 7.94
CA PHE A 630 1.83 -19.38 6.85
C PHE A 630 3.05 -20.09 6.24
N ILE A 631 3.96 -20.60 7.08
CA ILE A 631 5.16 -21.33 6.61
C ILE A 631 4.75 -22.61 5.87
N GLU A 632 3.81 -23.38 6.39
CA GLU A 632 3.34 -24.63 5.78
C GLU A 632 2.68 -24.38 4.42
N GLN A 633 1.85 -23.34 4.29
CA GLN A 633 1.18 -22.95 3.04
C GLN A 633 2.16 -22.47 1.97
N ASN A 634 3.20 -21.76 2.38
CA ASN A 634 4.18 -21.15 1.47
C ASN A 634 5.47 -21.98 1.28
N ALA A 635 5.61 -23.13 1.95
CA ALA A 635 6.79 -23.96 1.87
C ALA A 635 7.13 -24.42 0.44
N LYS A 636 6.13 -24.61 -0.40
CA LYS A 636 6.29 -24.98 -1.83
C LYS A 636 6.99 -23.90 -2.68
N TYR A 637 6.97 -22.64 -2.23
CA TYR A 637 7.64 -21.52 -2.91
C TYR A 637 9.03 -21.23 -2.37
N ALA A 638 9.42 -21.89 -1.27
CA ALA A 638 10.74 -21.71 -0.68
C ALA A 638 11.80 -22.40 -1.54
N VAL A 639 12.56 -21.60 -2.28
CA VAL A 639 13.72 -22.03 -3.08
C VAL A 639 14.97 -21.68 -2.31
N ASN A 640 15.97 -22.57 -2.27
CA ASN A 640 17.26 -22.37 -1.59
C ASN A 640 17.17 -22.25 -0.05
N ILE A 641 16.56 -23.23 0.60
CA ILE A 641 16.66 -23.37 2.06
C ILE A 641 18.06 -23.91 2.37
N ASP A 642 18.89 -23.12 3.05
CA ASP A 642 20.14 -23.60 3.64
C ASP A 642 19.80 -24.57 4.78
N ILE A 643 19.96 -25.86 4.53
CA ILE A 643 19.83 -26.94 5.51
C ILE A 643 21.22 -27.31 6.02
#